data_8a0ba28e9559d921e339ede2a26c0ffe
#
_entry.id   8a0ba28e9559d921e339ede2a26c0ffe
#
_cell.length_a   1.000
_cell.length_b   1.000
_cell.length_c   1.000
_cell.angle_alpha   90.00
_cell.angle_beta   90.00
_cell.angle_gamma   90.00
#
_symmetry.space_group_name_H-M   'P 1'
#
loop_
_entity.id
_entity.type
_entity.pdbx_description
1 polymer ?
#
loop_
_entity_poly.entity_id
_entity_poly.type
_entity_poly.pdbx_seq_one_letter_code
_entity_poly.pdbx_strand_id
1 'polypeptide(L)'
;MSDLRFDSRWRWGLGLCLSCALLWFLPQTGNLLLVLVAVLIALGTLRPSRRIVLWQLALIMLFGACLSLILHLLADHFHLRYIWLYSSAALPAYLKIANLWGGDEGTVLLLATICMTIGLRNASLPGWAGRANALVAAWYALAAAWLGPFTATPSDWLAAQTSQGMNAHLQTIWMAFHAPLILAAYAWAIAPAGAALDGLGRASGAYGRIASTYSRRAWLVLTAGIGMGMVWALEDFTFGQLWHWDPVQTAAFAVWAMLGAVLHGARRWRAMGNNWRLLPILSLLTAALACIAMSVTRSEVVASSHRYIGTTSWLSHLALAVVILGLMVGYAWKAFTRSVPRVKKIRRSASDWGLDLSMWLFAGAALLAVAALLSAHIGEWLQLEKASELKPFFETLVTWATAEELAGLRRAFDHWDVNGHTLGIWLTPVIMLLGLLGGWVFLRRCMRTRIASVITLVMSLWVALTAWRGAWLTSRYTGEGVLSQSIVDVLPWLDAALLAAMFLLSACVAWGASVLWRSRRLGTLRHTGPLALIHGGAVVALIGGLLATALNSYMPINIASASAPQEWHRVADQMQVRILPLSSEANFSGYQAVAQVELRSEGQVVAGQALFQDRRELPPGYQGPVRQLCEILDYRYARHVGDPGYVLHPFIVRGWAQDLQVWVPASPRLMQVGSQAEGSSHEIQGVVVIRRYPFVSLVWVGLSAMVLGMLAMPGHGHASRNETPVSQS
;
A
#
# COMPACT_ATOMS: atom_id res chain seq x y z
N MET A 1 33.40 -4.75 29.77
CA MET A 1 32.44 -4.67 28.66
C MET A 1 31.98 -3.24 28.35
N SER A 2 32.39 -2.21 29.07
CA SER A 2 32.08 -0.78 28.81
C SER A 2 32.96 -0.14 27.73
N ASP A 3 34.21 -0.57 27.61
CA ASP A 3 35.17 0.06 26.68
C ASP A 3 34.97 -0.30 25.20
N LEU A 4 34.31 -1.43 24.93
CA LEU A 4 33.98 -1.86 23.54
C LEU A 4 32.82 -1.07 22.89
N ARG A 5 32.02 -0.37 23.71
CA ARG A 5 30.83 0.38 23.15
C ARG A 5 31.20 1.75 22.60
N PHE A 6 32.22 2.38 23.17
CA PHE A 6 32.68 3.71 22.70
C PHE A 6 33.46 3.58 21.39
N ASP A 7 34.30 2.54 21.29
CA ASP A 7 35.09 2.24 20.08
C ASP A 7 34.24 1.84 18.87
N SER A 8 33.07 1.21 19.09
CA SER A 8 32.17 0.82 18.00
C SER A 8 31.49 2.03 17.33
N ARG A 9 31.10 3.07 18.05
CA ARG A 9 30.41 4.24 17.50
C ARG A 9 31.31 5.05 16.56
N TRP A 10 32.58 5.22 16.92
CA TRP A 10 33.57 5.89 16.09
C TRP A 10 33.82 5.16 14.78
N ARG A 11 33.90 3.83 14.81
CA ARG A 11 34.06 3.01 13.60
C ARG A 11 32.88 3.13 12.65
N TRP A 12 31.66 3.16 13.19
CA TRP A 12 30.46 3.41 12.39
C TRP A 12 30.46 4.80 11.78
N GLY A 13 30.72 5.84 12.55
CA GLY A 13 30.78 7.22 12.07
C GLY A 13 31.86 7.41 11.01
N LEU A 14 33.08 6.94 11.27
CA LEU A 14 34.18 7.02 10.31
C LEU A 14 33.90 6.26 9.02
N GLY A 15 33.39 5.03 9.10
CA GLY A 15 33.06 4.23 7.94
C GLY A 15 31.96 4.84 7.10
N LEU A 16 30.94 5.45 7.73
CA LEU A 16 29.88 6.19 7.04
C LEU A 16 30.44 7.44 6.33
N CYS A 17 31.25 8.24 7.03
CA CYS A 17 31.89 9.43 6.44
C CYS A 17 32.78 9.06 5.26
N LEU A 18 33.61 8.00 5.39
CA LEU A 18 34.50 7.56 4.31
C LEU A 18 33.69 7.07 3.10
N SER A 19 32.63 6.28 3.31
CA SER A 19 31.77 5.81 2.22
C SER A 19 31.06 6.96 1.51
N CYS A 20 30.54 7.93 2.29
CA CYS A 20 29.93 9.14 1.71
C CYS A 20 30.94 10.00 0.95
N ALA A 21 32.12 10.24 1.52
CA ALA A 21 33.15 11.05 0.88
C ALA A 21 33.64 10.38 -0.42
N LEU A 22 33.87 9.06 -0.40
CA LEU A 22 34.23 8.31 -1.60
C LEU A 22 33.20 8.52 -2.72
N LEU A 23 31.92 8.35 -2.42
CA LEU A 23 30.85 8.44 -3.40
C LEU A 23 30.52 9.89 -3.77
N TRP A 24 30.83 10.86 -2.92
CA TRP A 24 30.71 12.28 -3.26
C TRP A 24 31.73 12.72 -4.29
N PHE A 25 33.00 12.32 -4.14
CA PHE A 25 34.07 12.72 -5.06
C PHE A 25 34.22 11.77 -6.25
N LEU A 26 33.89 10.49 -6.08
CA LEU A 26 34.03 9.44 -7.10
C LEU A 26 32.73 8.63 -7.20
N PRO A 27 31.59 9.25 -7.59
CA PRO A 27 30.30 8.56 -7.62
C PRO A 27 30.29 7.32 -8.52
N GLN A 28 31.07 7.31 -9.59
CA GLN A 28 31.17 6.17 -10.53
C GLN A 28 31.63 4.88 -9.86
N THR A 29 32.29 4.94 -8.69
CA THR A 29 32.68 3.76 -7.92
C THR A 29 31.50 3.13 -7.15
N GLY A 30 30.35 3.81 -7.10
CA GLY A 30 29.21 3.38 -6.29
C GLY A 30 28.63 2.03 -6.70
N ASN A 31 28.54 1.78 -7.99
CA ASN A 31 28.05 0.49 -8.48
C ASN A 31 29.00 -0.68 -8.10
N LEU A 32 30.31 -0.45 -8.14
CA LEU A 32 31.31 -1.42 -7.67
C LEU A 32 31.22 -1.62 -6.15
N LEU A 33 31.02 -0.54 -5.39
CA LEU A 33 30.81 -0.61 -3.95
C LEU A 33 29.62 -1.49 -3.60
N LEU A 34 28.51 -1.43 -4.35
CA LEU A 34 27.34 -2.27 -4.13
C LEU A 34 27.62 -3.76 -4.43
N VAL A 35 28.44 -4.07 -5.43
CA VAL A 35 28.93 -5.43 -5.66
C VAL A 35 29.78 -5.91 -4.47
N LEU A 36 30.69 -5.07 -3.96
CA LEU A 36 31.48 -5.37 -2.77
C LEU A 36 30.62 -5.64 -1.54
N VAL A 37 29.54 -4.88 -1.36
CA VAL A 37 28.53 -5.12 -0.30
C VAL A 37 27.98 -6.54 -0.41
N ALA A 38 27.56 -6.98 -1.59
CA ALA A 38 27.03 -8.32 -1.78
C ALA A 38 28.08 -9.41 -1.47
N VAL A 39 29.33 -9.19 -1.85
CA VAL A 39 30.45 -10.09 -1.53
C VAL A 39 30.69 -10.17 -0.01
N LEU A 40 30.68 -9.03 0.69
CA LEU A 40 30.84 -8.99 2.15
C LEU A 40 29.71 -9.74 2.86
N ILE A 41 28.48 -9.61 2.40
CA ILE A 41 27.33 -10.34 2.94
C ILE A 41 27.48 -11.84 2.71
N ALA A 42 27.87 -12.25 1.52
CA ALA A 42 28.11 -13.65 1.17
C ALA A 42 29.23 -14.25 2.04
N LEU A 43 30.37 -13.57 2.15
CA LEU A 43 31.49 -13.99 2.99
C LEU A 43 31.08 -14.08 4.48
N GLY A 44 30.30 -13.13 4.99
CA GLY A 44 29.78 -13.18 6.36
C GLY A 44 28.79 -14.32 6.58
N THR A 45 28.05 -14.72 5.55
CA THR A 45 27.16 -15.88 5.59
C THR A 45 27.92 -17.18 5.66
N LEU A 46 29.05 -17.29 4.93
CA LEU A 46 29.90 -18.47 4.86
C LEU A 46 30.86 -18.58 6.07
N ARG A 47 31.23 -17.45 6.69
CA ARG A 47 32.19 -17.39 7.81
C ARG A 47 31.52 -16.91 9.11
N PRO A 48 30.91 -17.80 9.91
CA PRO A 48 30.16 -17.42 11.11
C PRO A 48 30.95 -16.60 12.10
N SER A 49 32.25 -16.87 12.27
CA SER A 49 33.15 -16.15 13.21
C SER A 49 33.35 -14.68 12.84
N ARG A 50 33.26 -14.31 11.57
CA ARG A 50 33.43 -12.93 11.08
C ARG A 50 32.11 -12.29 10.62
N ARG A 51 30.98 -13.00 10.71
CA ARG A 51 29.67 -12.59 10.22
C ARG A 51 29.30 -11.18 10.63
N ILE A 52 29.32 -10.92 11.94
CA ILE A 52 28.85 -9.64 12.48
C ILE A 52 29.68 -8.48 11.93
N VAL A 53 31.00 -8.61 11.87
CA VAL A 53 31.91 -7.57 11.38
C VAL A 53 31.69 -7.32 9.88
N LEU A 54 31.64 -8.36 9.06
CA LEU A 54 31.44 -8.24 7.62
C LEU A 54 30.08 -7.65 7.30
N TRP A 55 29.04 -8.05 8.02
CA TRP A 55 27.69 -7.52 7.82
C TRP A 55 27.53 -6.09 8.33
N GLN A 56 28.25 -5.71 9.41
CA GLN A 56 28.32 -4.31 9.85
C GLN A 56 28.98 -3.43 8.80
N LEU A 57 30.08 -3.88 8.22
CA LEU A 57 30.76 -3.15 7.15
C LEU A 57 29.85 -3.01 5.92
N ALA A 58 29.19 -4.08 5.49
CA ALA A 58 28.22 -4.03 4.40
C ALA A 58 27.08 -3.04 4.66
N LEU A 59 26.54 -3.02 5.88
CA LEU A 59 25.47 -2.09 6.27
C LEU A 59 25.94 -0.63 6.30
N ILE A 60 27.16 -0.37 6.78
CA ILE A 60 27.77 0.97 6.76
C ILE A 60 27.89 1.47 5.32
N MET A 61 28.36 0.62 4.40
CA MET A 61 28.48 0.97 2.98
C MET A 61 27.12 1.23 2.33
N LEU A 62 26.10 0.46 2.66
CA LEU A 62 24.72 0.69 2.17
C LEU A 62 24.15 2.01 2.69
N PHE A 63 24.31 2.32 3.98
CA PHE A 63 23.92 3.63 4.51
C PHE A 63 24.70 4.77 3.88
N GLY A 64 26.01 4.58 3.65
CA GLY A 64 26.86 5.53 2.96
C GLY A 64 26.37 5.81 1.53
N ALA A 65 25.99 4.76 0.80
CA ALA A 65 25.42 4.88 -0.55
C ALA A 65 24.08 5.62 -0.55
N CYS A 66 23.16 5.26 0.35
CA CYS A 66 21.88 5.98 0.49
C CYS A 66 22.10 7.46 0.84
N LEU A 67 22.94 7.75 1.82
CA LEU A 67 23.22 9.12 2.25
C LEU A 67 23.90 9.93 1.15
N SER A 68 24.87 9.34 0.46
CA SER A 68 25.53 10.01 -0.67
C SER A 68 24.54 10.34 -1.78
N LEU A 69 23.65 9.42 -2.13
CA LEU A 69 22.61 9.67 -3.15
C LEU A 69 21.66 10.80 -2.73
N ILE A 70 21.27 10.85 -1.44
CA ILE A 70 20.50 11.97 -0.88
C ILE A 70 21.27 13.30 -0.99
N LEU A 71 22.56 13.30 -0.66
CA LEU A 71 23.38 14.51 -0.75
C LEU A 71 23.50 14.99 -2.20
N HIS A 72 23.68 14.09 -3.17
CA HIS A 72 23.67 14.41 -4.58
C HIS A 72 22.31 14.96 -5.06
N LEU A 73 21.18 14.41 -4.55
CA LEU A 73 19.84 14.94 -4.82
C LEU A 73 19.66 16.37 -4.26
N LEU A 74 20.15 16.63 -3.05
CA LEU A 74 20.07 17.94 -2.42
C LEU A 74 20.95 18.97 -3.11
N ALA A 75 22.09 18.54 -3.67
CA ALA A 75 23.06 19.40 -4.36
C ALA A 75 22.77 19.54 -5.87
N ASP A 76 21.70 18.97 -6.38
CA ASP A 76 21.30 19.06 -7.80
C ASP A 76 22.41 18.58 -8.77
N HIS A 77 23.10 17.49 -8.43
CA HIS A 77 24.17 16.96 -9.24
C HIS A 77 23.64 16.20 -10.48
N PHE A 78 23.05 16.92 -11.43
CA PHE A 78 22.41 16.38 -12.63
C PHE A 78 23.35 15.60 -13.56
N HIS A 79 24.65 15.65 -13.34
CA HIS A 79 25.61 14.78 -14.01
C HIS A 79 25.47 13.29 -13.64
N LEU A 80 24.70 12.97 -12.58
CA LEU A 80 24.26 11.64 -12.26
C LEU A 80 22.89 11.36 -12.88
N ARG A 81 22.79 10.28 -13.65
CA ARG A 81 21.58 9.90 -14.39
C ARG A 81 20.34 9.81 -13.47
N TYR A 82 20.50 9.26 -12.27
CA TYR A 82 19.44 9.16 -11.29
C TYR A 82 18.89 10.55 -10.91
N ILE A 83 19.76 11.49 -10.65
CA ILE A 83 19.35 12.86 -10.25
C ILE A 83 18.67 13.55 -11.42
N TRP A 84 19.22 13.39 -12.64
CA TRP A 84 18.68 13.98 -13.85
C TRP A 84 17.25 13.47 -14.14
N LEU A 85 17.01 12.15 -13.99
CA LEU A 85 15.72 11.53 -14.27
C LEU A 85 14.64 11.94 -13.26
N TYR A 86 14.98 12.07 -11.98
CA TYR A 86 13.97 12.09 -10.91
C TYR A 86 13.94 13.39 -10.10
N SER A 87 14.84 14.34 -10.33
CA SER A 87 14.91 15.57 -9.55
C SER A 87 14.93 16.81 -10.41
N SER A 88 14.65 17.96 -9.81
CA SER A 88 14.83 19.28 -10.40
C SER A 88 15.30 20.27 -9.35
N ALA A 89 15.97 21.36 -9.78
CA ALA A 89 16.49 22.38 -8.88
C ALA A 89 15.38 23.07 -8.06
N ALA A 90 14.19 23.18 -8.63
CA ALA A 90 13.05 23.85 -7.99
C ALA A 90 12.32 22.98 -6.94
N LEU A 91 12.63 21.68 -6.84
CA LEU A 91 11.99 20.80 -5.86
C LEU A 91 12.36 21.19 -4.43
N PRO A 92 11.40 21.21 -3.49
CA PRO A 92 11.68 21.40 -2.07
C PRO A 92 12.52 20.24 -1.51
N ALA A 93 13.35 20.53 -0.52
CA ALA A 93 14.32 19.58 0.04
C ALA A 93 13.71 18.24 0.48
N TYR A 94 12.50 18.28 1.05
CA TYR A 94 11.83 17.04 1.49
C TYR A 94 11.47 16.11 0.32
N LEU A 95 11.10 16.65 -0.85
CA LEU A 95 10.86 15.86 -2.05
C LEU A 95 12.16 15.36 -2.68
N LYS A 96 13.24 16.17 -2.65
CA LYS A 96 14.58 15.71 -3.07
C LYS A 96 15.02 14.51 -2.21
N ILE A 97 14.81 14.54 -0.89
CA ILE A 97 15.11 13.40 -0.01
C ILE A 97 14.20 12.21 -0.35
N ALA A 98 12.89 12.44 -0.54
CA ALA A 98 11.94 11.39 -0.89
C ALA A 98 12.26 10.73 -2.25
N ASN A 99 12.95 11.43 -3.13
CA ASN A 99 13.44 10.87 -4.39
C ASN A 99 14.48 9.76 -4.23
N LEU A 100 15.03 9.52 -3.02
CA LEU A 100 15.81 8.30 -2.79
C LEU A 100 15.02 7.03 -3.18
N TRP A 101 13.71 7.05 -3.03
CA TRP A 101 12.81 5.95 -3.43
C TRP A 101 11.85 6.31 -4.56
N GLY A 102 12.04 7.46 -5.19
CA GLY A 102 11.27 7.88 -6.35
C GLY A 102 11.53 7.05 -7.60
N GLY A 103 12.79 6.61 -7.81
CA GLY A 103 13.21 5.76 -8.93
C GLY A 103 13.49 4.33 -8.52
N ASP A 104 13.71 3.46 -9.52
CA ASP A 104 13.97 2.03 -9.33
C ASP A 104 15.28 1.78 -8.57
N GLU A 105 16.35 2.45 -8.98
CA GLU A 105 17.70 2.26 -8.47
C GLU A 105 17.76 2.56 -6.97
N GLY A 106 17.19 3.71 -6.58
CA GLY A 106 17.17 4.15 -5.19
C GLY A 106 16.21 3.32 -4.33
N THR A 107 15.06 2.89 -4.88
CA THR A 107 14.13 1.98 -4.20
C THR A 107 14.79 0.65 -3.86
N VAL A 108 15.50 0.05 -4.81
CA VAL A 108 16.18 -1.24 -4.62
C VAL A 108 17.35 -1.09 -3.64
N LEU A 109 18.09 0.03 -3.69
CA LEU A 109 19.15 0.37 -2.74
C LEU A 109 18.61 0.52 -1.31
N LEU A 110 17.49 1.24 -1.14
CA LEU A 110 16.84 1.38 0.16
C LEU A 110 16.35 0.03 0.69
N LEU A 111 15.75 -0.79 -0.17
CA LEU A 111 15.27 -2.12 0.20
C LEU A 111 16.42 -3.05 0.63
N ALA A 112 17.57 -2.99 -0.07
CA ALA A 112 18.80 -3.68 0.34
C ALA A 112 19.23 -3.23 1.75
N THR A 113 19.20 -1.94 2.02
CA THR A 113 19.59 -1.35 3.30
C THR A 113 18.67 -1.79 4.44
N ILE A 114 17.35 -1.77 4.22
CA ILE A 114 16.35 -2.23 5.20
C ILE A 114 16.52 -3.74 5.45
N CYS A 115 16.66 -4.54 4.42
CA CYS A 115 16.87 -5.98 4.54
C CYS A 115 18.16 -6.30 5.29
N MET A 116 19.25 -5.56 5.02
CA MET A 116 20.53 -5.76 5.73
C MET A 116 20.44 -5.36 7.20
N THR A 117 19.71 -4.28 7.51
CA THR A 117 19.44 -3.85 8.90
C THR A 117 18.73 -4.95 9.69
N ILE A 118 17.71 -5.57 9.10
CA ILE A 118 16.99 -6.71 9.68
C ILE A 118 17.91 -7.92 9.78
N GLY A 119 18.70 -8.20 8.74
CA GLY A 119 19.67 -9.30 8.69
C GLY A 119 20.70 -9.21 9.80
N LEU A 120 21.30 -8.04 10.01
CA LEU A 120 22.27 -7.82 11.09
C LEU A 120 21.63 -7.98 12.47
N ARG A 121 20.40 -7.49 12.66
CA ARG A 121 19.63 -7.70 13.91
C ARG A 121 19.39 -9.17 14.20
N ASN A 122 19.24 -9.99 13.17
CA ASN A 122 18.97 -11.43 13.25
C ASN A 122 20.26 -12.27 13.22
N ALA A 123 21.43 -11.66 13.10
CA ALA A 123 22.72 -12.35 12.89
C ALA A 123 23.05 -13.42 13.95
N SER A 124 22.55 -13.24 15.19
CA SER A 124 22.70 -14.18 16.28
C SER A 124 21.74 -15.39 16.23
N LEU A 125 20.70 -15.32 15.39
CA LEU A 125 19.77 -16.43 15.22
C LEU A 125 20.44 -17.56 14.41
N PRO A 126 20.18 -18.83 14.77
CA PRO A 126 20.74 -19.96 14.02
C PRO A 126 20.04 -20.13 12.66
N GLY A 127 20.70 -20.86 11.75
CA GLY A 127 20.13 -21.31 10.50
C GLY A 127 19.74 -20.21 9.53
N TRP A 128 18.67 -20.44 8.77
CA TRP A 128 18.14 -19.51 7.79
C TRP A 128 17.42 -18.32 8.41
N ALA A 129 16.88 -18.46 9.63
CA ALA A 129 16.28 -17.35 10.37
C ALA A 129 17.26 -16.18 10.55
N GLY A 130 18.56 -16.48 10.74
CA GLY A 130 19.60 -15.48 10.89
C GLY A 130 20.24 -15.01 9.59
N ARG A 131 19.90 -15.61 8.43
CA ARG A 131 20.59 -15.36 7.15
C ARG A 131 19.70 -14.80 6.08
N ALA A 132 18.41 -15.13 6.06
CA ALA A 132 17.51 -14.86 4.93
C ALA A 132 17.50 -13.37 4.53
N ASN A 133 17.30 -12.46 5.50
CA ASN A 133 17.26 -11.03 5.19
C ASN A 133 18.59 -10.50 4.65
N ALA A 134 19.73 -11.01 5.15
CA ALA A 134 21.04 -10.59 4.65
C ALA A 134 21.27 -11.09 3.21
N LEU A 135 20.85 -12.32 2.87
CA LEU A 135 20.95 -12.83 1.53
C LEU A 135 20.04 -12.08 0.55
N VAL A 136 18.83 -11.72 0.98
CA VAL A 136 17.94 -10.85 0.21
C VAL A 136 18.55 -9.45 0.04
N ALA A 137 19.25 -8.92 1.06
CA ALA A 137 19.98 -7.67 0.94
C ALA A 137 21.12 -7.76 -0.08
N ALA A 138 21.88 -8.88 -0.11
CA ALA A 138 22.90 -9.11 -1.13
C ALA A 138 22.30 -9.17 -2.55
N TRP A 139 21.16 -9.84 -2.71
CA TRP A 139 20.41 -9.87 -3.95
C TRP A 139 20.05 -8.45 -4.44
N TYR A 140 19.46 -7.63 -3.56
CA TYR A 140 19.08 -6.27 -3.92
C TYR A 140 20.29 -5.32 -4.07
N ALA A 141 21.41 -5.56 -3.39
CA ALA A 141 22.64 -4.81 -3.61
C ALA A 141 23.20 -5.07 -5.03
N LEU A 142 23.16 -6.32 -5.50
CA LEU A 142 23.53 -6.68 -6.88
C LEU A 142 22.54 -6.09 -7.91
N ALA A 143 21.25 -6.15 -7.61
CA ALA A 143 20.24 -5.53 -8.47
C ALA A 143 20.41 -4.00 -8.56
N ALA A 144 20.69 -3.33 -7.44
CA ALA A 144 21.01 -1.91 -7.44
C ALA A 144 22.28 -1.58 -8.20
N ALA A 145 23.33 -2.41 -8.07
CA ALA A 145 24.55 -2.26 -8.84
C ALA A 145 24.31 -2.37 -10.36
N TRP A 146 23.43 -3.30 -10.75
CA TRP A 146 23.05 -3.48 -12.15
C TRP A 146 22.22 -2.31 -12.69
N LEU A 147 21.29 -1.77 -11.89
CA LEU A 147 20.48 -0.60 -12.25
C LEU A 147 21.33 0.69 -12.33
N GLY A 148 22.35 0.81 -11.49
CA GLY A 148 23.37 1.86 -11.56
C GLY A 148 22.92 3.23 -11.04
N PRO A 149 22.59 3.39 -9.74
CA PRO A 149 22.18 4.69 -9.16
C PRO A 149 23.26 5.77 -9.25
N PHE A 150 24.51 5.40 -9.42
CA PHE A 150 25.66 6.30 -9.54
C PHE A 150 26.23 6.39 -10.96
N THR A 151 25.46 5.99 -11.97
CA THR A 151 25.86 6.09 -13.38
C THR A 151 25.80 7.54 -13.84
N ALA A 152 26.77 7.95 -14.65
CA ALA A 152 26.81 9.28 -15.23
C ALA A 152 25.64 9.50 -16.21
N THR A 153 25.15 10.73 -16.25
CA THR A 153 24.16 11.17 -17.24
C THR A 153 24.84 11.27 -18.62
N PRO A 154 24.23 10.74 -19.68
CA PRO A 154 24.73 10.93 -21.05
C PRO A 154 24.85 12.43 -21.39
N SER A 155 25.91 12.79 -22.12
CA SER A 155 26.18 14.20 -22.45
C SER A 155 25.13 14.84 -23.34
N ASP A 156 24.50 14.05 -24.22
CA ASP A 156 23.40 14.47 -25.08
C ASP A 156 22.14 14.82 -24.27
N TRP A 157 21.89 14.12 -23.17
CA TRP A 157 20.80 14.44 -22.25
C TRP A 157 20.99 15.78 -21.56
N LEU A 158 22.20 16.02 -21.05
CA LEU A 158 22.54 17.30 -20.41
C LEU A 158 22.52 18.48 -21.42
N ALA A 159 22.85 18.21 -22.68
CA ALA A 159 22.77 19.23 -23.73
C ALA A 159 21.33 19.57 -24.12
N ALA A 160 20.40 18.61 -24.00
CA ALA A 160 19.00 18.82 -24.35
C ALA A 160 18.24 19.58 -23.25
N GLN A 161 18.44 19.22 -21.98
CA GLN A 161 17.84 19.91 -20.83
C GLN A 161 18.60 19.60 -19.54
N THR A 162 18.40 20.44 -18.52
CA THR A 162 19.10 20.32 -17.23
C THR A 162 18.68 19.06 -16.46
N SER A 163 17.38 18.72 -16.45
CA SER A 163 16.82 17.54 -15.78
C SER A 163 15.43 17.22 -16.33
N GLN A 164 15.00 15.97 -16.19
CA GLN A 164 13.63 15.56 -16.52
C GLN A 164 12.64 15.95 -15.41
N GLY A 165 13.08 15.86 -14.16
CA GLY A 165 12.30 16.22 -12.99
C GLY A 165 11.45 15.07 -12.42
N MET A 166 10.90 15.33 -11.24
CA MET A 166 10.03 14.42 -10.52
C MET A 166 8.63 14.40 -11.13
N ASN A 167 8.04 13.21 -11.27
CA ASN A 167 6.66 13.09 -11.71
C ASN A 167 5.71 13.87 -10.79
N ALA A 168 4.76 14.61 -11.36
CA ALA A 168 3.85 15.48 -10.62
C ALA A 168 2.99 14.72 -9.59
N HIS A 169 2.57 13.49 -9.87
CA HIS A 169 1.83 12.65 -8.92
C HIS A 169 2.64 12.28 -7.67
N LEU A 170 3.97 12.27 -7.76
CA LEU A 170 4.85 12.00 -6.62
C LEU A 170 5.15 13.24 -5.77
N GLN A 171 4.77 14.44 -6.23
CA GLN A 171 5.05 15.71 -5.55
C GLN A 171 4.07 15.96 -4.39
N THR A 172 4.02 15.03 -3.46
CA THR A 172 3.14 15.07 -2.29
C THR A 172 3.90 14.69 -1.03
N ILE A 173 3.43 15.18 0.12
CA ILE A 173 3.99 14.79 1.42
C ILE A 173 3.85 13.29 1.70
N TRP A 174 2.83 12.65 1.15
CA TRP A 174 2.59 11.21 1.34
C TRP A 174 3.69 10.35 0.74
N MET A 175 4.34 10.82 -0.32
CA MET A 175 5.49 10.16 -0.93
C MET A 175 6.61 9.94 0.09
N ALA A 176 6.84 10.90 1.00
CA ALA A 176 7.90 10.80 2.01
C ALA A 176 7.69 9.66 3.00
N PHE A 177 6.46 9.26 3.27
CA PHE A 177 6.14 8.28 4.32
C PHE A 177 5.58 6.96 3.80
N HIS A 178 4.67 7.00 2.80
CA HIS A 178 3.96 5.82 2.31
C HIS A 178 4.91 4.75 1.78
N ALA A 179 5.76 5.08 0.82
CA ALA A 179 6.62 4.10 0.16
C ALA A 179 7.64 3.44 1.10
N PRO A 180 8.38 4.16 1.98
CA PRO A 180 9.29 3.53 2.94
C PRO A 180 8.60 2.56 3.89
N LEU A 181 7.36 2.83 4.31
CA LEU A 181 6.60 1.91 5.16
C LEU A 181 6.25 0.62 4.42
N ILE A 182 5.81 0.72 3.15
CA ILE A 182 5.54 -0.45 2.31
C ILE A 182 6.81 -1.30 2.13
N LEU A 183 7.94 -0.67 1.79
CA LEU A 183 9.23 -1.36 1.64
C LEU A 183 9.67 -2.05 2.93
N ALA A 184 9.53 -1.37 4.08
CA ALA A 184 9.85 -1.94 5.38
C ALA A 184 8.94 -3.13 5.71
N ALA A 185 7.65 -3.08 5.38
CA ALA A 185 6.73 -4.20 5.57
C ALA A 185 7.17 -5.43 4.78
N TYR A 186 7.52 -5.24 3.52
CA TYR A 186 7.97 -6.34 2.65
C TYR A 186 9.30 -6.93 3.13
N ALA A 187 10.24 -6.11 3.56
CA ALA A 187 11.50 -6.58 4.16
C ALA A 187 11.26 -7.37 5.48
N TRP A 188 10.31 -6.95 6.33
CA TRP A 188 9.94 -7.67 7.54
C TRP A 188 9.29 -9.03 7.24
N ALA A 189 8.61 -9.19 6.11
CA ALA A 189 7.97 -10.46 5.71
C ALA A 189 8.99 -11.56 5.38
N ILE A 190 10.25 -11.24 5.07
CA ILE A 190 11.31 -12.20 4.73
C ILE A 190 11.75 -13.02 5.95
N ALA A 191 11.80 -12.43 7.16
CA ALA A 191 12.31 -13.11 8.35
C ALA A 191 11.50 -14.36 8.74
N PRO A 192 10.14 -14.36 8.74
CA PRO A 192 9.35 -15.55 8.95
C PRO A 192 9.59 -16.67 7.91
N ALA A 193 9.81 -16.28 6.64
CA ALA A 193 10.13 -17.23 5.59
C ALA A 193 11.48 -17.93 5.81
N GLY A 194 12.50 -17.17 6.21
CA GLY A 194 13.79 -17.78 6.60
C GLY A 194 13.65 -18.74 7.78
N ALA A 195 12.92 -18.35 8.80
CA ALA A 195 12.66 -19.22 9.95
C ALA A 195 11.85 -20.48 9.59
N ALA A 196 10.97 -20.39 8.59
CA ALA A 196 10.21 -21.52 8.08
C ALA A 196 11.13 -22.62 7.49
N LEU A 197 12.19 -22.22 6.79
CA LEU A 197 13.14 -23.15 6.18
C LEU A 197 13.94 -23.95 7.25
N ASP A 198 14.17 -23.38 8.43
CA ASP A 198 14.81 -24.08 9.55
C ASP A 198 13.92 -25.17 10.14
N GLY A 199 12.62 -25.03 10.02
CA GLY A 199 11.61 -25.93 10.56
C GLY A 199 11.41 -27.24 9.78
N LEU A 200 12.23 -27.56 8.78
CA LEU A 200 12.14 -28.78 7.96
C LEU A 200 12.26 -30.05 8.81
N GLY A 201 11.18 -30.41 9.49
CA GLY A 201 11.05 -31.67 10.21
C GLY A 201 11.22 -31.62 11.71
N ARG A 202 11.48 -30.46 12.32
CA ARG A 202 11.49 -30.26 13.77
C ARG A 202 10.64 -29.05 14.14
N ALA A 203 9.72 -29.21 15.08
CA ALA A 203 8.99 -28.09 15.65
C ALA A 203 9.98 -27.18 16.37
N SER A 204 10.44 -26.15 15.70
CA SER A 204 11.25 -25.13 16.31
C SER A 204 10.34 -24.16 17.08
N GLY A 205 10.42 -24.15 18.40
CA GLY A 205 9.76 -23.13 19.22
C GLY A 205 10.17 -21.70 18.83
N ALA A 206 11.32 -21.55 18.19
CA ALA A 206 11.81 -20.30 17.64
C ALA A 206 10.97 -19.80 16.45
N TYR A 207 10.50 -20.70 15.56
CA TYR A 207 9.70 -20.32 14.40
C TYR A 207 8.46 -19.53 14.79
N GLY A 208 7.62 -20.06 15.70
CA GLY A 208 6.38 -19.39 16.09
C GLY A 208 6.58 -18.01 16.69
N ARG A 209 7.69 -17.79 17.43
CA ARG A 209 8.06 -16.47 17.97
C ARG A 209 8.49 -15.52 16.87
N ILE A 210 9.32 -15.98 15.94
CA ILE A 210 9.78 -15.18 14.79
C ILE A 210 8.58 -14.84 13.90
N ALA A 211 7.78 -15.82 13.51
CA ALA A 211 6.59 -15.63 12.68
C ALA A 211 5.64 -14.59 13.32
N SER A 212 5.31 -14.75 14.61
CA SER A 212 4.43 -13.80 15.31
C SER A 212 5.02 -12.39 15.41
N THR A 213 6.33 -12.28 15.75
CA THR A 213 6.96 -10.98 15.99
C THR A 213 7.16 -10.18 14.70
N TYR A 214 7.67 -10.83 13.67
CA TYR A 214 8.02 -10.15 12.42
C TYR A 214 6.80 -9.91 11.54
N SER A 215 5.87 -10.86 11.47
CA SER A 215 4.60 -10.62 10.77
C SER A 215 3.78 -9.51 11.43
N ARG A 216 3.83 -9.36 12.77
CA ARG A 216 3.19 -8.24 13.46
C ARG A 216 3.82 -6.90 13.05
N ARG A 217 5.15 -6.82 12.99
CA ARG A 217 5.85 -5.60 12.54
C ARG A 217 5.54 -5.29 11.08
N ALA A 218 5.62 -6.29 10.21
CA ALA A 218 5.26 -6.16 8.82
C ALA A 218 3.82 -5.66 8.66
N TRP A 219 2.88 -6.27 9.37
CA TRP A 219 1.47 -5.92 9.31
C TRP A 219 1.18 -4.51 9.83
N LEU A 220 1.86 -4.09 10.94
CA LEU A 220 1.76 -2.73 11.47
C LEU A 220 2.17 -1.68 10.43
N VAL A 221 3.39 -1.81 9.90
CA VAL A 221 3.91 -0.79 8.96
C VAL A 221 3.20 -0.85 7.61
N LEU A 222 2.74 -2.04 7.18
CA LEU A 222 1.92 -2.17 5.98
C LEU A 222 0.54 -1.51 6.15
N THR A 223 -0.10 -1.71 7.31
CA THR A 223 -1.39 -1.05 7.61
C THR A 223 -1.25 0.47 7.64
N ALA A 224 -0.19 0.98 8.28
CA ALA A 224 0.10 2.42 8.28
C ALA A 224 0.40 2.95 6.86
N GLY A 225 1.22 2.21 6.09
CA GLY A 225 1.54 2.56 4.71
C GLY A 225 0.30 2.56 3.81
N ILE A 226 -0.52 1.52 3.85
CA ILE A 226 -1.80 1.46 3.12
C ILE A 226 -2.70 2.63 3.52
N GLY A 227 -2.85 2.92 4.82
CA GLY A 227 -3.65 4.04 5.30
C GLY A 227 -3.21 5.39 4.74
N MET A 228 -1.90 5.66 4.70
CA MET A 228 -1.35 6.86 4.08
C MET A 228 -1.58 6.88 2.56
N GLY A 229 -1.45 5.74 1.89
CA GLY A 229 -1.77 5.59 0.47
C GLY A 229 -3.25 5.85 0.17
N MET A 230 -4.16 5.45 1.06
CA MET A 230 -5.59 5.74 0.92
C MET A 230 -5.89 7.25 1.04
N VAL A 231 -5.19 7.98 1.92
CA VAL A 231 -5.32 9.45 1.98
C VAL A 231 -4.80 10.07 0.70
N TRP A 232 -3.62 9.64 0.23
CA TRP A 232 -3.06 10.10 -1.03
C TRP A 232 -4.01 9.84 -2.21
N ALA A 233 -4.57 8.64 -2.30
CA ALA A 233 -5.51 8.27 -3.35
C ALA A 233 -6.78 9.16 -3.38
N LEU A 234 -7.24 9.65 -2.23
CA LEU A 234 -8.33 10.62 -2.17
C LEU A 234 -7.93 12.02 -2.65
N GLU A 235 -6.64 12.36 -2.57
CA GLU A 235 -6.13 13.69 -2.92
C GLU A 235 -5.63 13.77 -4.37
N ASP A 236 -5.58 12.65 -5.08
CA ASP A 236 -5.07 12.57 -6.45
C ASP A 236 -6.15 12.09 -7.42
N PHE A 237 -6.30 12.77 -8.56
CA PHE A 237 -7.29 12.43 -9.59
C PHE A 237 -7.11 11.03 -10.14
N THR A 238 -5.89 10.58 -10.32
CA THR A 238 -5.60 9.26 -10.90
C THR A 238 -6.31 8.15 -10.17
N PHE A 239 -6.46 8.31 -8.85
CA PHE A 239 -7.20 7.37 -8.02
C PHE A 239 -8.60 7.86 -7.73
N GLY A 240 -8.75 9.10 -7.28
CA GLY A 240 -10.01 9.77 -6.98
C GLY A 240 -10.93 9.02 -6.02
N GLN A 241 -10.49 7.92 -5.46
CA GLN A 241 -11.24 7.00 -4.61
C GLN A 241 -10.42 6.61 -3.39
N LEU A 242 -11.12 6.30 -2.32
CA LEU A 242 -10.51 5.79 -1.09
C LEU A 242 -9.68 4.51 -1.33
N TRP A 243 -10.20 3.63 -2.16
CA TRP A 243 -9.59 2.38 -2.55
C TRP A 243 -9.99 2.03 -3.98
N HIS A 244 -9.02 1.69 -4.77
CA HIS A 244 -9.20 1.24 -6.13
C HIS A 244 -8.48 -0.10 -6.29
N TRP A 245 -9.14 -1.10 -6.82
CA TRP A 245 -8.54 -2.42 -6.99
C TRP A 245 -7.57 -2.47 -8.18
N ASP A 246 -6.64 -1.53 -8.26
CA ASP A 246 -5.59 -1.62 -9.24
C ASP A 246 -4.61 -2.77 -8.92
N PRO A 247 -3.77 -3.21 -9.84
CA PRO A 247 -2.86 -4.32 -9.63
C PRO A 247 -1.94 -4.14 -8.42
N VAL A 248 -1.45 -2.92 -8.15
CA VAL A 248 -0.52 -2.64 -7.05
C VAL A 248 -1.22 -2.69 -5.70
N GLN A 249 -2.39 -2.06 -5.59
CA GLN A 249 -3.19 -2.10 -4.36
C GLN A 249 -3.69 -3.51 -4.07
N THR A 250 -4.11 -4.25 -5.10
CA THR A 250 -4.55 -5.64 -4.99
C THR A 250 -3.41 -6.55 -4.49
N ALA A 251 -2.20 -6.37 -5.02
CA ALA A 251 -1.03 -7.09 -4.57
C ALA A 251 -0.66 -6.75 -3.11
N ALA A 252 -0.70 -5.47 -2.73
CA ALA A 252 -0.47 -5.04 -1.35
C ALA A 252 -1.51 -5.62 -0.38
N PHE A 253 -2.79 -5.65 -0.78
CA PHE A 253 -3.86 -6.30 -0.01
C PHE A 253 -3.61 -7.80 0.15
N ALA A 254 -3.15 -8.50 -0.90
CA ALA A 254 -2.82 -9.93 -0.81
C ALA A 254 -1.73 -10.18 0.26
N VAL A 255 -0.69 -9.35 0.31
CA VAL A 255 0.36 -9.42 1.35
C VAL A 255 -0.23 -9.13 2.72
N TRP A 256 -1.06 -8.08 2.86
CA TRP A 256 -1.70 -7.70 4.11
C TRP A 256 -2.59 -8.81 4.68
N ALA A 257 -3.42 -9.40 3.84
CA ALA A 257 -4.29 -10.51 4.21
C ALA A 257 -3.48 -11.77 4.57
N MET A 258 -2.43 -12.11 3.81
CA MET A 258 -1.58 -13.26 4.11
C MET A 258 -0.80 -13.08 5.42
N LEU A 259 -0.33 -11.87 5.73
CA LEU A 259 0.24 -11.54 7.05
C LEU A 259 -0.79 -11.73 8.17
N GLY A 260 -2.05 -11.34 7.93
CA GLY A 260 -3.17 -11.61 8.83
C GLY A 260 -3.36 -13.10 9.08
N ALA A 261 -3.29 -13.92 8.03
CA ALA A 261 -3.35 -15.39 8.15
C ALA A 261 -2.20 -15.94 9.01
N VAL A 262 -0.96 -15.51 8.74
CA VAL A 262 0.22 -15.93 9.53
C VAL A 262 0.09 -15.52 10.99
N LEU A 263 -0.41 -14.31 11.28
CA LEU A 263 -0.61 -13.83 12.66
C LEU A 263 -1.60 -14.68 13.47
N HIS A 264 -2.74 -15.04 12.86
CA HIS A 264 -3.73 -15.90 13.50
C HIS A 264 -3.20 -17.33 13.69
N GLY A 265 -2.53 -17.88 12.68
CA GLY A 265 -1.89 -19.18 12.75
C GLY A 265 -0.72 -19.25 13.76
N ALA A 266 0.15 -18.24 13.79
CA ALA A 266 1.33 -18.19 14.67
C ALA A 266 0.95 -18.14 16.14
N ARG A 267 -0.16 -17.50 16.50
CA ARG A 267 -0.66 -17.47 17.88
C ARG A 267 -0.98 -18.89 18.37
N ARG A 268 -1.41 -19.76 17.48
CA ARG A 268 -1.76 -21.13 17.79
C ARG A 268 -0.62 -22.12 17.68
N TRP A 269 0.46 -21.78 16.99
CA TRP A 269 1.64 -22.64 16.81
C TRP A 269 2.13 -23.27 18.11
N ARG A 270 2.06 -22.54 19.22
CA ARG A 270 2.48 -23.00 20.54
C ARG A 270 1.58 -24.12 21.13
N ALA A 271 0.28 -24.09 20.80
CA ALA A 271 -0.73 -25.00 21.35
C ALA A 271 -0.85 -26.32 20.58
N MET A 272 -0.38 -26.36 19.33
CA MET A 272 -0.63 -27.48 18.42
C MET A 272 0.52 -28.46 18.29
N GLY A 273 1.68 -28.18 18.85
CA GLY A 273 2.85 -29.00 18.62
C GLY A 273 3.21 -29.10 17.12
N ASN A 274 3.77 -30.20 16.71
CA ASN A 274 4.41 -30.40 15.41
C ASN A 274 3.48 -30.45 14.17
N ASN A 275 2.18 -30.27 14.29
CA ASN A 275 1.25 -30.60 13.21
C ASN A 275 0.96 -29.47 12.22
N TRP A 276 1.58 -28.29 12.36
CA TRP A 276 1.31 -27.17 11.47
C TRP A 276 2.33 -27.07 10.33
N ARG A 277 2.25 -27.98 9.38
CA ARG A 277 3.05 -27.95 8.15
C ARG A 277 2.72 -26.74 7.27
N LEU A 278 1.50 -26.22 7.40
CA LEU A 278 0.97 -25.16 6.53
C LEU A 278 1.45 -23.75 6.91
N LEU A 279 1.60 -23.46 8.19
CA LEU A 279 2.00 -22.11 8.61
C LEU A 279 3.37 -21.66 8.07
N PRO A 280 4.42 -22.51 8.04
CA PRO A 280 5.66 -22.21 7.35
C PRO A 280 5.48 -21.97 5.84
N ILE A 281 4.58 -22.72 5.17
CA ILE A 281 4.23 -22.52 3.76
C ILE A 281 3.60 -21.15 3.57
N LEU A 282 2.65 -20.75 4.43
CA LEU A 282 2.03 -19.43 4.38
C LEU A 282 3.08 -18.30 4.61
N SER A 283 4.08 -18.51 5.46
CA SER A 283 5.15 -17.53 5.66
C SER A 283 6.05 -17.40 4.42
N LEU A 284 6.37 -18.49 3.74
CA LEU A 284 7.11 -18.48 2.47
C LEU A 284 6.29 -17.81 1.38
N LEU A 285 5.00 -18.13 1.29
CA LEU A 285 4.09 -17.50 0.35
C LEU A 285 3.96 -16.00 0.61
N THR A 286 3.90 -15.57 1.88
CA THR A 286 3.87 -14.13 2.24
C THR A 286 5.09 -13.39 1.69
N ALA A 287 6.28 -13.97 1.86
CA ALA A 287 7.52 -13.37 1.34
C ALA A 287 7.55 -13.34 -0.19
N ALA A 288 7.07 -14.40 -0.85
CA ALA A 288 6.95 -14.43 -2.30
C ALA A 288 5.96 -13.37 -2.81
N LEU A 289 4.79 -13.25 -2.15
CA LEU A 289 3.79 -12.23 -2.48
C LEU A 289 4.32 -10.80 -2.28
N ALA A 290 5.15 -10.55 -1.27
CA ALA A 290 5.81 -9.26 -1.09
C ALA A 290 6.74 -8.94 -2.28
N CYS A 291 7.50 -9.90 -2.76
CA CYS A 291 8.34 -9.74 -3.96
C CYS A 291 7.48 -9.58 -5.23
N ILE A 292 6.38 -10.31 -5.36
CA ILE A 292 5.42 -10.17 -6.48
C ILE A 292 4.81 -8.77 -6.46
N ALA A 293 4.40 -8.26 -5.28
CA ALA A 293 3.84 -6.91 -5.16
C ALA A 293 4.85 -5.84 -5.62
N MET A 294 6.12 -5.98 -5.28
CA MET A 294 7.18 -5.10 -5.79
C MET A 294 7.36 -5.24 -7.31
N SER A 295 7.30 -6.46 -7.84
CA SER A 295 7.36 -6.71 -9.28
C SER A 295 6.19 -6.04 -10.01
N VAL A 296 4.97 -6.21 -9.53
CA VAL A 296 3.76 -5.60 -10.11
C VAL A 296 3.85 -4.07 -10.10
N THR A 297 4.36 -3.47 -9.01
CA THR A 297 4.54 -2.01 -8.91
C THR A 297 5.48 -1.45 -9.98
N ARG A 298 6.43 -2.24 -10.46
CA ARG A 298 7.47 -1.84 -11.42
C ARG A 298 7.33 -2.51 -12.78
N SER A 299 6.31 -3.37 -12.98
CA SER A 299 6.11 -4.12 -14.22
C SER A 299 5.40 -3.29 -15.28
N GLU A 300 5.77 -3.49 -16.53
CA GLU A 300 5.09 -2.93 -17.70
C GLU A 300 3.92 -3.78 -18.20
N VAL A 301 3.85 -5.03 -17.74
CA VAL A 301 2.92 -6.02 -18.27
C VAL A 301 1.48 -5.67 -17.95
N VAL A 302 1.22 -5.20 -16.71
CA VAL A 302 -0.13 -4.78 -16.32
C VAL A 302 -0.15 -3.29 -16.05
N ALA A 303 -1.06 -2.59 -16.66
CA ALA A 303 -1.26 -1.18 -16.46
C ALA A 303 -1.70 -0.89 -15.03
N SER A 304 -1.08 0.09 -14.38
CA SER A 304 -1.39 0.54 -13.03
C SER A 304 -1.14 2.02 -12.89
N SER A 305 -2.01 2.71 -12.19
CA SER A 305 -1.85 4.12 -11.85
C SER A 305 -0.66 4.40 -10.93
N HIS A 306 -0.05 3.36 -10.34
CA HIS A 306 1.17 3.47 -9.52
C HIS A 306 2.47 3.39 -10.32
N ARG A 307 2.42 3.39 -11.63
CA ARG A 307 3.60 3.35 -12.49
C ARG A 307 4.12 4.74 -12.77
N TYR A 308 4.81 5.29 -11.84
CA TYR A 308 5.33 6.62 -12.06
C TYR A 308 6.69 6.63 -12.73
N ILE A 309 7.52 5.61 -12.52
CA ILE A 309 8.89 5.62 -13.02
C ILE A 309 9.52 4.22 -12.92
N GLY A 310 10.41 3.93 -13.88
CA GLY A 310 11.28 2.77 -13.86
C GLY A 310 10.58 1.46 -14.20
N THR A 311 11.21 0.63 -15.02
CA THR A 311 10.57 -0.56 -15.54
C THR A 311 11.53 -1.72 -15.66
N THR A 312 12.69 -1.57 -15.07
CA THR A 312 13.76 -2.55 -15.20
C THR A 312 13.94 -3.40 -13.94
N SER A 313 13.54 -2.89 -12.78
CA SER A 313 13.71 -3.61 -11.51
C SER A 313 12.73 -4.76 -11.31
N TRP A 314 11.60 -4.79 -12.02
CA TRP A 314 10.56 -5.81 -11.84
C TRP A 314 11.04 -7.24 -12.00
N LEU A 315 11.98 -7.47 -12.96
CA LEU A 315 12.57 -8.78 -13.19
C LEU A 315 13.34 -9.29 -11.98
N SER A 316 14.07 -8.42 -11.27
CA SER A 316 14.81 -8.81 -10.07
C SER A 316 13.88 -9.23 -8.94
N HIS A 317 12.76 -8.53 -8.79
CA HIS A 317 11.74 -8.87 -7.79
C HIS A 317 11.03 -10.17 -8.14
N LEU A 318 10.66 -10.35 -9.42
CA LEU A 318 10.03 -11.58 -9.91
C LEU A 318 10.96 -12.79 -9.75
N ALA A 319 12.23 -12.65 -10.14
CA ALA A 319 13.20 -13.73 -9.99
C ALA A 319 13.37 -14.16 -8.53
N LEU A 320 13.43 -13.19 -7.59
CA LEU A 320 13.46 -13.51 -6.16
C LEU A 320 12.18 -14.20 -5.70
N ALA A 321 11.01 -13.76 -6.18
CA ALA A 321 9.73 -14.41 -5.89
C ALA A 321 9.72 -15.88 -6.37
N VAL A 322 10.19 -16.14 -7.58
CA VAL A 322 10.30 -17.50 -8.14
C VAL A 322 11.24 -18.36 -7.29
N VAL A 323 12.37 -17.85 -6.85
CA VAL A 323 13.27 -18.57 -5.93
C VAL A 323 12.55 -18.93 -4.62
N ILE A 324 11.84 -17.97 -4.01
CA ILE A 324 11.10 -18.22 -2.76
C ILE A 324 9.97 -19.22 -2.97
N LEU A 325 9.25 -19.16 -4.10
CA LEU A 325 8.21 -20.14 -4.46
C LEU A 325 8.80 -21.53 -4.68
N GLY A 326 9.96 -21.63 -5.33
CA GLY A 326 10.68 -22.89 -5.46
C GLY A 326 11.09 -23.50 -4.11
N LEU A 327 11.58 -22.65 -3.20
CA LEU A 327 11.87 -23.07 -1.81
C LEU A 327 10.59 -23.49 -1.07
N MET A 328 9.47 -22.81 -1.29
CA MET A 328 8.17 -23.17 -0.73
C MET A 328 7.69 -24.53 -1.21
N VAL A 329 7.78 -24.80 -2.51
CA VAL A 329 7.41 -26.10 -3.11
C VAL A 329 8.31 -27.21 -2.54
N GLY A 330 9.64 -26.99 -2.51
CA GLY A 330 10.58 -27.93 -1.91
C GLY A 330 10.33 -28.18 -0.42
N TYR A 331 9.94 -27.13 0.33
CA TYR A 331 9.51 -27.26 1.73
C TYR A 331 8.23 -28.10 1.83
N ALA A 332 7.20 -27.77 1.04
CA ALA A 332 5.93 -28.47 1.04
C ALA A 332 6.12 -29.95 0.71
N TRP A 333 6.88 -30.27 -0.34
CA TRP A 333 7.22 -31.62 -0.71
C TRP A 333 7.80 -32.39 0.48
N LYS A 334 8.86 -31.84 1.10
CA LYS A 334 9.48 -32.50 2.26
C LYS A 334 8.56 -32.59 3.47
N ALA A 335 7.71 -31.58 3.69
CA ALA A 335 6.79 -31.55 4.82
C ALA A 335 5.69 -32.59 4.70
N PHE A 336 5.21 -32.88 3.49
CA PHE A 336 4.12 -33.82 3.24
C PHE A 336 4.60 -35.25 3.03
N THR A 337 5.83 -35.46 2.52
CA THR A 337 6.39 -36.80 2.29
C THR A 337 7.01 -37.43 3.53
N ARG A 338 7.46 -36.63 4.51
CA ARG A 338 8.03 -37.18 5.74
C ARG A 338 6.94 -37.65 6.70
N SER A 339 7.09 -38.87 7.21
CA SER A 339 6.30 -39.37 8.33
C SER A 339 6.65 -38.60 9.60
N VAL A 340 5.71 -37.92 10.20
CA VAL A 340 5.90 -37.25 11.49
C VAL A 340 5.37 -38.15 12.59
N PRO A 341 6.10 -38.35 13.70
CA PRO A 341 5.59 -39.10 14.84
C PRO A 341 4.23 -38.53 15.27
N ARG A 342 3.26 -39.43 15.53
CA ARG A 342 1.93 -39.02 15.99
C ARG A 342 2.07 -38.35 17.35
N VAL A 343 1.98 -37.03 17.38
CA VAL A 343 1.87 -36.27 18.62
C VAL A 343 0.48 -36.49 19.21
N LYS A 344 0.41 -36.68 20.52
CA LYS A 344 -0.86 -36.82 21.25
C LYS A 344 -1.84 -35.72 20.83
N LYS A 345 -3.02 -36.07 20.35
CA LYS A 345 -4.05 -35.09 19.96
C LYS A 345 -4.42 -34.25 21.17
N ILE A 346 -3.96 -32.99 21.20
CA ILE A 346 -4.40 -32.03 22.20
C ILE A 346 -5.85 -31.66 21.88
N ARG A 347 -6.72 -31.74 22.89
CA ARG A 347 -8.15 -31.41 22.76
C ARG A 347 -8.28 -29.93 22.32
N ARG A 348 -8.84 -29.70 21.15
CA ARG A 348 -8.99 -28.35 20.59
C ARG A 348 -10.06 -27.59 21.37
N SER A 349 -9.73 -26.38 21.80
CA SER A 349 -10.71 -25.45 22.34
C SER A 349 -11.50 -24.80 21.20
N ALA A 350 -12.68 -24.29 21.49
CA ALA A 350 -13.43 -23.54 20.47
C ALA A 350 -12.73 -22.23 20.02
N SER A 351 -11.86 -21.63 20.88
CA SER A 351 -10.99 -20.51 20.48
C SER A 351 -9.98 -20.91 19.41
N ASP A 352 -9.51 -22.15 19.47
CA ASP A 352 -8.54 -22.68 18.52
C ASP A 352 -9.17 -22.82 17.13
N TRP A 353 -10.41 -23.30 17.08
CA TRP A 353 -11.17 -23.35 15.83
C TRP A 353 -11.41 -21.96 15.23
N GLY A 354 -11.73 -20.97 16.09
CA GLY A 354 -11.88 -19.59 15.62
C GLY A 354 -10.61 -19.03 14.99
N LEU A 355 -9.44 -19.25 15.62
CA LEU A 355 -8.15 -18.82 15.08
C LEU A 355 -7.79 -19.54 13.77
N ASP A 356 -8.06 -20.85 13.68
CA ASP A 356 -7.81 -21.62 12.48
C ASP A 356 -8.67 -21.15 11.31
N LEU A 357 -9.96 -20.96 11.56
CA LEU A 357 -10.87 -20.53 10.51
C LEU A 357 -10.56 -19.08 10.08
N SER A 358 -10.22 -18.18 11.02
CA SER A 358 -9.75 -16.84 10.68
C SER A 358 -8.49 -16.89 9.81
N MET A 359 -7.52 -17.75 10.14
CA MET A 359 -6.33 -17.94 9.32
C MET A 359 -6.68 -18.35 7.88
N TRP A 360 -7.61 -19.31 7.73
CA TRP A 360 -8.03 -19.77 6.40
C TRP A 360 -8.81 -18.72 5.63
N LEU A 361 -9.67 -17.94 6.30
CA LEU A 361 -10.41 -16.85 5.67
C LEU A 361 -9.48 -15.74 5.18
N PHE A 362 -8.48 -15.36 5.97
CA PHE A 362 -7.46 -14.40 5.53
C PHE A 362 -6.60 -14.94 4.39
N ALA A 363 -6.18 -16.20 4.47
CA ALA A 363 -5.44 -16.84 3.37
C ALA A 363 -6.30 -16.93 2.11
N GLY A 364 -7.59 -17.24 2.24
CA GLY A 364 -8.56 -17.25 1.16
C GLY A 364 -8.71 -15.88 0.51
N ALA A 365 -8.85 -14.82 1.31
CA ALA A 365 -8.91 -13.44 0.80
C ALA A 365 -7.65 -13.06 0.00
N ALA A 366 -6.46 -13.44 0.50
CA ALA A 366 -5.21 -13.22 -0.21
C ALA A 366 -5.16 -13.99 -1.54
N LEU A 367 -5.61 -15.24 -1.56
CA LEU A 367 -5.65 -16.06 -2.78
C LEU A 367 -6.69 -15.56 -3.80
N LEU A 368 -7.83 -15.03 -3.35
CA LEU A 368 -8.79 -14.36 -4.23
C LEU A 368 -8.18 -13.12 -4.89
N ALA A 369 -7.45 -12.29 -4.13
CA ALA A 369 -6.72 -11.16 -4.68
C ALA A 369 -5.65 -11.59 -5.71
N VAL A 370 -4.91 -12.66 -5.42
CA VAL A 370 -3.95 -13.25 -6.38
C VAL A 370 -4.66 -13.78 -7.63
N ALA A 371 -5.80 -14.43 -7.48
CA ALA A 371 -6.58 -14.91 -8.63
C ALA A 371 -7.08 -13.76 -9.50
N ALA A 372 -7.52 -12.65 -8.89
CA ALA A 372 -7.93 -11.44 -9.61
C ALA A 372 -6.75 -10.81 -10.37
N LEU A 373 -5.55 -10.74 -9.74
CA LEU A 373 -4.33 -10.29 -10.41
C LEU A 373 -3.95 -11.18 -11.61
N LEU A 374 -3.97 -12.49 -11.42
CA LEU A 374 -3.66 -13.45 -12.48
C LEU A 374 -4.67 -13.34 -13.62
N SER A 375 -5.96 -13.18 -13.32
CA SER A 375 -6.99 -13.01 -14.34
C SER A 375 -6.77 -11.73 -15.17
N ALA A 376 -6.36 -10.62 -14.51
CA ALA A 376 -6.02 -9.38 -15.20
C ALA A 376 -4.81 -9.54 -16.12
N HIS A 377 -3.73 -10.19 -15.63
CA HIS A 377 -2.53 -10.47 -16.43
C HIS A 377 -2.82 -11.38 -17.63
N ILE A 378 -3.59 -12.44 -17.42
CA ILE A 378 -3.98 -13.37 -18.47
C ILE A 378 -4.89 -12.66 -19.49
N GLY A 379 -5.85 -11.85 -19.03
CA GLY A 379 -6.72 -11.06 -19.89
C GLY A 379 -5.96 -10.09 -20.77
N GLU A 380 -5.00 -9.36 -20.20
CA GLU A 380 -4.15 -8.43 -20.94
C GLU A 380 -3.23 -9.18 -21.93
N TRP A 381 -2.65 -10.30 -21.52
CA TRP A 381 -1.79 -11.12 -22.38
C TRP A 381 -2.55 -11.75 -23.55
N LEU A 382 -3.78 -12.19 -23.32
CA LEU A 382 -4.66 -12.74 -24.36
C LEU A 382 -5.45 -11.68 -25.12
N GLN A 383 -5.28 -10.39 -24.77
CA GLN A 383 -6.01 -9.26 -25.36
C GLN A 383 -7.54 -9.46 -25.32
N LEU A 384 -8.03 -10.04 -24.21
CA LEU A 384 -9.45 -10.25 -24.02
C LEU A 384 -10.16 -8.91 -23.80
N GLU A 385 -11.30 -8.70 -24.47
CA GLU A 385 -12.15 -7.55 -24.20
C GLU A 385 -12.67 -7.63 -22.76
N LYS A 386 -12.43 -6.56 -21.97
CA LYS A 386 -13.01 -6.42 -20.65
C LYS A 386 -14.36 -5.72 -20.73
N ALA A 387 -15.35 -6.24 -20.03
CA ALA A 387 -16.53 -5.48 -19.67
C ALA A 387 -16.10 -4.35 -18.71
N SER A 388 -16.14 -3.10 -19.16
CA SER A 388 -15.78 -1.95 -18.34
C SER A 388 -16.78 -1.77 -17.20
N GLU A 389 -16.31 -1.83 -15.95
CA GLU A 389 -17.13 -1.54 -14.77
C GLU A 389 -17.60 -0.09 -14.71
N LEU A 390 -16.88 0.77 -15.40
CA LEU A 390 -17.16 2.19 -15.50
C LEU A 390 -18.09 2.52 -16.68
N LYS A 391 -18.57 1.52 -17.41
CA LYS A 391 -19.48 1.74 -18.56
C LYS A 391 -20.68 2.63 -18.19
N PRO A 392 -21.39 2.43 -17.07
CA PRO A 392 -22.50 3.31 -16.68
C PRO A 392 -22.04 4.74 -16.38
N PHE A 393 -20.85 4.91 -15.78
CA PHE A 393 -20.27 6.23 -15.54
C PHE A 393 -19.95 6.94 -16.86
N PHE A 394 -19.36 6.24 -17.83
CA PHE A 394 -19.09 6.80 -19.15
C PHE A 394 -20.35 7.10 -19.93
N GLU A 395 -21.40 6.31 -19.81
CA GLU A 395 -22.70 6.58 -20.44
C GLU A 395 -23.32 7.88 -19.90
N THR A 396 -23.11 8.20 -18.63
CA THR A 396 -23.51 9.48 -18.05
C THR A 396 -22.63 10.63 -18.55
N LEU A 397 -21.33 10.41 -18.69
CA LEU A 397 -20.39 11.42 -19.20
C LEU A 397 -20.58 11.72 -20.70
N VAL A 398 -21.20 10.83 -21.48
CA VAL A 398 -21.48 11.04 -22.91
C VAL A 398 -22.28 12.34 -23.19
N THR A 399 -23.11 12.76 -22.26
CA THR A 399 -23.86 14.00 -22.36
C THR A 399 -23.05 15.27 -22.14
N TRP A 400 -21.80 15.12 -21.60
CA TRP A 400 -21.02 16.21 -21.03
C TRP A 400 -19.61 16.35 -21.63
N ALA A 401 -19.06 15.28 -22.19
CA ALA A 401 -17.71 15.23 -22.74
C ALA A 401 -17.76 14.99 -24.25
N THR A 402 -16.74 15.44 -24.96
CA THR A 402 -16.62 15.15 -26.39
C THR A 402 -16.32 13.65 -26.58
N ALA A 403 -16.69 13.13 -27.76
CA ALA A 403 -16.45 11.72 -28.09
C ALA A 403 -14.95 11.34 -28.01
N GLU A 404 -14.07 12.28 -28.30
CA GLU A 404 -12.63 12.07 -28.24
C GLU A 404 -12.08 11.99 -26.80
N GLU A 405 -12.54 12.88 -25.91
CA GLU A 405 -12.23 12.85 -24.47
C GLU A 405 -12.73 11.55 -23.83
N LEU A 406 -13.96 11.15 -24.16
CA LEU A 406 -14.54 9.88 -23.71
C LEU A 406 -13.76 8.67 -24.23
N ALA A 407 -13.35 8.68 -25.50
CA ALA A 407 -12.57 7.59 -26.06
C ALA A 407 -11.17 7.49 -25.42
N GLY A 408 -10.57 8.63 -25.08
CA GLY A 408 -9.32 8.70 -24.33
C GLY A 408 -9.46 8.11 -22.92
N LEU A 409 -10.45 8.58 -22.17
CA LEU A 409 -10.76 8.08 -20.83
C LEU A 409 -11.11 6.59 -20.83
N ARG A 410 -11.94 6.13 -21.77
CA ARG A 410 -12.27 4.71 -21.90
C ARG A 410 -11.02 3.86 -22.12
N ARG A 411 -10.16 4.24 -23.05
CA ARG A 411 -8.90 3.51 -23.30
C ARG A 411 -8.03 3.43 -22.06
N ALA A 412 -7.93 4.50 -21.27
CA ALA A 412 -7.17 4.53 -20.05
C ALA A 412 -7.75 3.59 -18.98
N PHE A 413 -9.05 3.61 -18.78
CA PHE A 413 -9.72 2.85 -17.72
C PHE A 413 -10.01 1.39 -18.08
N ASP A 414 -10.17 1.07 -19.36
CA ASP A 414 -10.45 -0.30 -19.79
C ASP A 414 -9.25 -1.26 -19.70
N HIS A 415 -8.02 -0.73 -19.64
CA HIS A 415 -6.81 -1.55 -19.72
C HIS A 415 -6.08 -1.82 -18.39
N TRP A 416 -6.34 -1.07 -17.34
CA TRP A 416 -5.48 -1.14 -16.15
C TRP A 416 -6.17 -1.63 -14.88
N ASP A 417 -7.40 -2.05 -14.95
CA ASP A 417 -8.15 -2.43 -13.77
C ASP A 417 -8.16 -3.94 -13.55
N VAL A 418 -7.82 -4.33 -12.31
CA VAL A 418 -8.29 -5.59 -11.78
C VAL A 418 -9.79 -5.44 -11.63
N ASN A 419 -10.59 -6.35 -12.17
CA ASN A 419 -12.03 -6.26 -12.03
C ASN A 419 -12.42 -6.18 -10.54
N GLY A 420 -12.46 -4.94 -10.02
CA GLY A 420 -12.63 -4.62 -8.60
C GLY A 420 -14.03 -4.96 -8.13
N HIS A 421 -15.02 -4.85 -9.02
CA HIS A 421 -16.39 -5.27 -8.75
C HIS A 421 -16.45 -6.77 -8.48
N THR A 422 -15.91 -7.59 -9.38
CA THR A 422 -15.85 -9.05 -9.20
C THR A 422 -15.07 -9.43 -7.95
N LEU A 423 -13.91 -8.81 -7.71
CA LEU A 423 -13.12 -9.07 -6.51
C LEU A 423 -13.87 -8.66 -5.24
N GLY A 424 -14.56 -7.53 -5.26
CA GLY A 424 -15.41 -7.06 -4.17
C GLY A 424 -16.52 -8.08 -3.83
N ILE A 425 -17.21 -8.60 -4.85
CA ILE A 425 -18.22 -9.65 -4.69
C ILE A 425 -17.60 -10.91 -4.06
N TRP A 426 -16.44 -11.35 -4.52
CA TRP A 426 -15.75 -12.53 -3.97
C TRP A 426 -15.28 -12.33 -2.53
N LEU A 427 -14.87 -11.12 -2.15
CA LEU A 427 -14.42 -10.81 -0.80
C LEU A 427 -15.58 -10.63 0.19
N THR A 428 -16.75 -10.23 -0.28
CA THR A 428 -17.90 -9.93 0.59
C THR A 428 -18.30 -11.13 1.47
N PRO A 429 -18.45 -12.38 0.97
CA PRO A 429 -18.71 -13.55 1.82
C PRO A 429 -17.61 -13.79 2.86
N VAL A 430 -16.34 -13.53 2.51
CA VAL A 430 -15.21 -13.69 3.45
C VAL A 430 -15.32 -12.67 4.59
N ILE A 431 -15.69 -11.43 4.28
CA ILE A 431 -15.93 -10.36 5.26
C ILE A 431 -17.08 -10.74 6.19
N MET A 432 -18.20 -11.23 5.63
CA MET A 432 -19.36 -11.68 6.40
C MET A 432 -18.99 -12.83 7.37
N LEU A 433 -18.26 -13.84 6.87
CA LEU A 433 -17.81 -14.95 7.69
C LEU A 433 -16.82 -14.52 8.78
N LEU A 434 -15.88 -13.63 8.48
CA LEU A 434 -14.97 -13.05 9.48
C LEU A 434 -15.74 -12.25 10.54
N GLY A 435 -16.73 -11.47 10.14
CA GLY A 435 -17.60 -10.70 11.04
C GLY A 435 -18.38 -11.61 11.99
N LEU A 436 -19.05 -12.61 11.48
CA LEU A 436 -19.84 -13.55 12.26
C LEU A 436 -18.97 -14.43 13.17
N LEU A 437 -17.87 -14.97 12.64
CA LEU A 437 -16.93 -15.79 13.41
C LEU A 437 -16.26 -14.99 14.52
N GLY A 438 -15.76 -13.80 14.20
CA GLY A 438 -15.14 -12.90 15.16
C GLY A 438 -16.12 -12.48 16.25
N GLY A 439 -17.35 -12.12 15.86
CA GLY A 439 -18.45 -11.82 16.80
C GLY A 439 -18.68 -12.95 17.77
N TRP A 440 -18.80 -14.18 17.28
CA TRP A 440 -18.95 -15.36 18.13
C TRP A 440 -17.74 -15.56 19.06
N VAL A 441 -16.50 -15.43 18.55
CA VAL A 441 -15.28 -15.60 19.36
C VAL A 441 -15.20 -14.58 20.49
N PHE A 442 -15.60 -13.32 20.28
CA PHE A 442 -15.58 -12.31 21.31
C PHE A 442 -16.76 -12.43 22.29
N LEU A 443 -17.99 -12.70 21.81
CA LEU A 443 -19.16 -12.89 22.67
C LEU A 443 -19.00 -14.06 23.66
N ARG A 444 -18.47 -15.20 23.22
CA ARG A 444 -18.25 -16.33 24.12
C ARG A 444 -17.23 -16.07 25.24
N ARG A 445 -16.45 -15.01 25.16
CA ARG A 445 -15.58 -14.56 26.25
C ARG A 445 -16.33 -13.74 27.30
N CYS A 446 -17.49 -13.24 26.96
CA CYS A 446 -18.33 -12.40 27.83
C CYS A 446 -19.48 -13.20 28.44
N MET A 447 -19.99 -14.20 27.73
CA MET A 447 -21.19 -14.96 28.08
C MET A 447 -21.05 -16.45 27.87
N ARG A 448 -22.06 -17.23 28.30
CA ARG A 448 -22.09 -18.71 28.07
C ARG A 448 -22.07 -19.03 26.59
N THR A 449 -21.26 -20.02 26.20
CA THR A 449 -21.07 -20.41 24.78
C THR A 449 -22.40 -20.71 24.07
N ARG A 450 -23.39 -21.33 24.74
CA ARG A 450 -24.72 -21.61 24.16
C ARG A 450 -25.42 -20.31 23.75
N ILE A 451 -25.42 -19.28 24.62
CA ILE A 451 -26.05 -17.99 24.35
C ILE A 451 -25.33 -17.29 23.20
N ALA A 452 -24.00 -17.24 23.24
CA ALA A 452 -23.21 -16.68 22.15
C ALA A 452 -23.50 -17.37 20.80
N SER A 453 -23.64 -18.70 20.80
CA SER A 453 -23.96 -19.45 19.58
C SER A 453 -25.38 -19.17 19.07
N VAL A 454 -26.37 -19.03 19.94
CA VAL A 454 -27.75 -18.68 19.55
C VAL A 454 -27.78 -17.28 18.93
N ILE A 455 -27.15 -16.29 19.59
CA ILE A 455 -27.07 -14.93 19.06
C ILE A 455 -26.39 -14.91 17.68
N THR A 456 -25.28 -15.62 17.55
CA THR A 456 -24.55 -15.69 16.26
C THR A 456 -25.39 -16.37 15.18
N LEU A 457 -26.14 -17.42 15.52
CA LEU A 457 -27.05 -18.07 14.57
C LEU A 457 -28.14 -17.12 14.08
N VAL A 458 -28.78 -16.38 15.01
CA VAL A 458 -29.80 -15.37 14.66
C VAL A 458 -29.20 -14.30 13.75
N MET A 459 -28.00 -13.80 14.07
CA MET A 459 -27.31 -12.84 13.25
C MET A 459 -26.93 -13.41 11.88
N SER A 460 -26.50 -14.67 11.81
CA SER A 460 -26.19 -15.32 10.55
C SER A 460 -27.41 -15.43 9.65
N LEU A 461 -28.58 -15.78 10.22
CA LEU A 461 -29.85 -15.81 9.49
C LEU A 461 -30.25 -14.41 9.00
N TRP A 462 -30.04 -13.39 9.82
CA TRP A 462 -30.34 -12.01 9.44
C TRP A 462 -29.42 -11.51 8.33
N VAL A 463 -28.10 -11.75 8.45
CA VAL A 463 -27.12 -11.46 7.38
C VAL A 463 -27.49 -12.14 6.07
N ALA A 464 -27.84 -13.44 6.12
CA ALA A 464 -28.27 -14.18 4.93
C ALA A 464 -29.56 -13.62 4.32
N LEU A 465 -30.54 -13.28 5.17
CA LEU A 465 -31.79 -12.68 4.73
C LEU A 465 -31.57 -11.30 4.07
N THR A 466 -30.67 -10.49 4.62
CA THR A 466 -30.32 -9.17 4.05
C THR A 466 -29.65 -9.35 2.68
N ALA A 467 -28.72 -10.28 2.54
CA ALA A 467 -28.07 -10.58 1.27
C ALA A 467 -29.08 -11.06 0.20
N TRP A 468 -30.15 -11.72 0.61
CA TRP A 468 -31.16 -12.28 -0.30
C TRP A 468 -32.29 -11.29 -0.62
N ARG A 469 -32.81 -10.56 0.40
CA ARG A 469 -34.03 -9.74 0.25
C ARG A 469 -33.79 -8.33 -0.29
N GLY A 470 -32.59 -7.82 -0.24
CA GLY A 470 -32.24 -6.52 -0.74
C GLY A 470 -31.79 -5.52 0.33
N ALA A 471 -31.24 -4.41 -0.17
CA ALA A 471 -30.70 -3.34 0.65
C ALA A 471 -31.80 -2.63 1.45
N TRP A 472 -31.51 -2.35 2.73
CA TRP A 472 -32.41 -1.62 3.61
C TRP A 472 -31.76 -0.38 4.21
N LEU A 473 -30.45 -0.43 4.50
CA LEU A 473 -29.72 0.69 5.08
C LEU A 473 -29.21 1.63 3.99
N THR A 474 -28.57 1.05 2.97
CA THR A 474 -27.93 1.80 1.88
C THR A 474 -28.95 2.33 0.86
N SER A 475 -30.11 1.68 0.70
CA SER A 475 -31.16 2.10 -0.25
C SER A 475 -31.77 3.48 0.06
N ARG A 476 -31.66 3.95 1.30
CA ARG A 476 -32.18 5.26 1.73
C ARG A 476 -31.33 6.43 1.25
N TYR A 477 -30.12 6.19 0.75
CA TYR A 477 -29.15 7.21 0.37
C TYR A 477 -28.99 7.40 -1.15
N THR A 478 -29.78 6.69 -1.94
CA THR A 478 -29.69 6.76 -3.42
C THR A 478 -30.35 8.00 -4.04
N GLY A 479 -30.70 9.01 -3.21
CA GLY A 479 -31.51 10.15 -3.67
C GLY A 479 -30.75 11.23 -4.44
N GLU A 480 -29.43 11.34 -4.30
CA GLU A 480 -28.65 12.43 -4.90
C GLU A 480 -27.32 11.90 -5.48
N GLY A 481 -27.18 11.97 -6.80
CA GLY A 481 -25.97 11.59 -7.52
C GLY A 481 -26.09 10.29 -8.31
N VAL A 482 -25.17 10.11 -9.25
CA VAL A 482 -25.15 8.95 -10.14
C VAL A 482 -24.35 7.82 -9.46
N LEU A 483 -25.05 6.86 -8.87
CA LEU A 483 -24.46 5.57 -8.53
C LEU A 483 -24.32 4.75 -9.81
N SER A 484 -23.18 4.09 -10.00
CA SER A 484 -23.09 3.12 -11.08
C SER A 484 -24.09 1.98 -10.85
N GLN A 485 -24.71 1.47 -11.88
CA GLN A 485 -25.65 0.35 -11.80
C GLN A 485 -25.01 -0.86 -11.10
N SER A 486 -23.71 -1.07 -11.34
CA SER A 486 -22.94 -2.15 -10.69
C SER A 486 -22.90 -2.06 -9.18
N ILE A 487 -22.93 -0.85 -8.60
CA ILE A 487 -22.99 -0.68 -7.13
C ILE A 487 -24.41 -1.00 -6.64
N VAL A 488 -25.42 -0.58 -7.36
CA VAL A 488 -26.83 -0.85 -6.99
C VAL A 488 -27.09 -2.34 -6.88
N ASP A 489 -26.59 -3.14 -7.80
CA ASP A 489 -26.78 -4.59 -7.84
C ASP A 489 -26.11 -5.30 -6.64
N VAL A 490 -25.06 -4.74 -6.05
CA VAL A 490 -24.36 -5.33 -4.92
C VAL A 490 -24.74 -4.74 -3.55
N LEU A 491 -25.59 -3.70 -3.49
CA LEU A 491 -26.02 -3.08 -2.23
C LEU A 491 -26.54 -4.08 -1.19
N PRO A 492 -27.32 -5.11 -1.53
CA PRO A 492 -27.74 -6.12 -0.55
C PRO A 492 -26.58 -6.85 0.10
N TRP A 493 -25.55 -7.16 -0.65
CA TRP A 493 -24.34 -7.82 -0.16
C TRP A 493 -23.50 -6.89 0.72
N LEU A 494 -23.43 -5.60 0.37
CA LEU A 494 -22.75 -4.58 1.17
C LEU A 494 -23.47 -4.37 2.52
N ASP A 495 -24.80 -4.32 2.52
CA ASP A 495 -25.59 -4.25 3.76
C ASP A 495 -25.41 -5.49 4.64
N ALA A 496 -25.36 -6.68 4.04
CA ALA A 496 -25.11 -7.91 4.76
C ALA A 496 -23.69 -7.93 5.39
N ALA A 497 -22.68 -7.46 4.64
CA ALA A 497 -21.32 -7.32 5.15
C ALA A 497 -21.24 -6.26 6.27
N LEU A 498 -21.93 -5.14 6.11
CA LEU A 498 -22.05 -4.09 7.13
C LEU A 498 -22.68 -4.61 8.40
N LEU A 499 -23.78 -5.36 8.29
CA LEU A 499 -24.46 -5.99 9.43
C LEU A 499 -23.55 -6.97 10.19
N ALA A 500 -22.79 -7.80 9.45
CA ALA A 500 -21.82 -8.72 10.05
C ALA A 500 -20.66 -7.95 10.73
N ALA A 501 -20.20 -6.87 10.14
CA ALA A 501 -19.17 -5.99 10.72
C ALA A 501 -19.69 -5.30 12.00
N MET A 502 -20.90 -4.75 12.00
CA MET A 502 -21.53 -4.14 13.19
C MET A 502 -21.71 -5.17 14.31
N PHE A 503 -22.06 -6.40 14.00
CA PHE A 503 -22.12 -7.50 14.98
C PHE A 503 -20.76 -7.76 15.62
N LEU A 504 -19.70 -7.83 14.82
CA LEU A 504 -18.34 -8.00 15.33
C LEU A 504 -17.92 -6.81 16.20
N LEU A 505 -18.22 -5.58 15.77
CA LEU A 505 -17.92 -4.37 16.57
C LEU A 505 -18.61 -4.42 17.93
N SER A 506 -19.91 -4.74 17.95
CA SER A 506 -20.70 -4.87 19.17
C SER A 506 -20.10 -5.92 20.11
N ALA A 507 -19.67 -7.06 19.56
CA ALA A 507 -19.03 -8.11 20.33
C ALA A 507 -17.64 -7.69 20.88
N CYS A 508 -16.85 -6.95 20.11
CA CYS A 508 -15.56 -6.39 20.56
C CYS A 508 -15.76 -5.37 21.70
N VAL A 509 -16.75 -4.50 21.57
CA VAL A 509 -17.11 -3.50 22.61
C VAL A 509 -17.59 -4.21 23.89
N ALA A 510 -18.49 -5.19 23.76
CA ALA A 510 -18.98 -5.97 24.90
C ALA A 510 -17.85 -6.71 25.62
N TRP A 511 -16.91 -7.28 24.85
CA TRP A 511 -15.74 -7.93 25.43
C TRP A 511 -14.82 -6.92 26.12
N GLY A 512 -14.51 -5.80 25.49
CA GLY A 512 -13.69 -4.73 26.08
C GLY A 512 -14.30 -4.21 27.38
N ALA A 513 -15.62 -3.92 27.39
CA ALA A 513 -16.36 -3.50 28.57
C ALA A 513 -16.32 -4.58 29.67
N SER A 514 -16.50 -5.85 29.33
CA SER A 514 -16.45 -6.96 30.29
C SER A 514 -15.06 -7.11 30.93
N VAL A 515 -14.01 -6.84 30.18
CA VAL A 515 -12.63 -6.87 30.66
C VAL A 515 -12.37 -5.69 31.61
N LEU A 516 -12.79 -4.49 31.25
CA LEU A 516 -12.69 -3.31 32.10
C LEU A 516 -13.44 -3.50 33.42
N TRP A 517 -14.65 -4.05 33.36
CA TRP A 517 -15.47 -4.32 34.54
C TRP A 517 -14.87 -5.37 35.48
N ARG A 518 -14.37 -6.48 34.92
CA ARG A 518 -13.84 -7.61 35.72
C ARG A 518 -12.40 -7.43 36.17
N SER A 519 -11.63 -6.60 35.47
CA SER A 519 -10.18 -6.50 35.64
C SER A 519 -9.85 -5.27 36.49
N ARG A 520 -9.72 -5.48 37.79
CA ARG A 520 -9.05 -4.51 38.69
C ARG A 520 -7.51 -4.57 38.58
N ARG A 521 -6.95 -5.45 37.71
CA ARG A 521 -5.51 -5.66 37.55
C ARG A 521 -5.03 -5.05 36.23
N LEU A 522 -4.20 -3.99 36.31
CA LEU A 522 -3.54 -3.32 35.19
C LEU A 522 -2.82 -4.28 34.22
N GLY A 523 -2.29 -5.44 34.73
CA GLY A 523 -1.62 -6.43 33.91
C GLY A 523 -2.50 -7.08 32.85
N THR A 524 -3.78 -7.30 33.14
CA THR A 524 -4.73 -7.88 32.17
C THR A 524 -5.08 -6.87 31.06
N LEU A 525 -5.23 -5.60 31.41
CA LEU A 525 -5.53 -4.53 30.47
C LEU A 525 -4.40 -4.32 29.46
N ARG A 526 -3.15 -4.52 29.89
CA ARG A 526 -1.95 -4.37 29.04
C ARG A 526 -1.96 -5.29 27.81
N HIS A 527 -2.62 -6.45 27.86
CA HIS A 527 -2.70 -7.39 26.73
C HIS A 527 -4.05 -7.33 26.01
N THR A 528 -5.13 -7.11 26.75
CA THR A 528 -6.49 -7.17 26.19
C THR A 528 -6.90 -5.84 25.55
N GLY A 529 -6.48 -4.70 26.10
CA GLY A 529 -6.77 -3.39 25.55
C GLY A 529 -6.27 -3.21 24.12
N PRO A 530 -4.96 -3.44 23.87
CA PRO A 530 -4.42 -3.38 22.50
C PRO A 530 -5.13 -4.33 21.53
N LEU A 531 -5.48 -5.54 21.98
CA LEU A 531 -6.16 -6.51 21.11
C LEU A 531 -7.58 -6.04 20.76
N ALA A 532 -8.30 -5.47 21.71
CA ALA A 532 -9.64 -4.90 21.45
C ALA A 532 -9.54 -3.69 20.51
N LEU A 533 -8.52 -2.86 20.68
CA LEU A 533 -8.29 -1.68 19.84
C LEU A 533 -7.94 -2.08 18.39
N ILE A 534 -7.13 -3.11 18.18
CA ILE A 534 -6.80 -3.60 16.83
C ILE A 534 -8.06 -4.13 16.13
N HIS A 535 -8.81 -5.03 16.78
CA HIS A 535 -9.98 -5.64 16.14
C HIS A 535 -11.14 -4.64 16.00
N GLY A 536 -11.41 -3.84 17.03
CA GLY A 536 -12.42 -2.78 16.97
C GLY A 536 -12.06 -1.75 15.90
N GLY A 537 -10.79 -1.32 15.83
CA GLY A 537 -10.30 -0.41 14.81
C GLY A 537 -10.45 -0.97 13.40
N ALA A 538 -10.06 -2.24 13.18
CA ALA A 538 -10.24 -2.89 11.90
C ALA A 538 -11.70 -2.91 11.44
N VAL A 539 -12.61 -3.18 12.37
CA VAL A 539 -14.04 -3.21 12.07
C VAL A 539 -14.60 -1.81 11.80
N VAL A 540 -14.17 -0.81 12.56
CA VAL A 540 -14.57 0.59 12.33
C VAL A 540 -14.07 1.07 10.96
N ALA A 541 -12.82 0.77 10.60
CA ALA A 541 -12.30 1.07 9.27
C ALA A 541 -13.09 0.37 8.16
N LEU A 542 -13.43 -0.91 8.36
CA LEU A 542 -14.24 -1.67 7.41
C LEU A 542 -15.65 -1.09 7.24
N ILE A 543 -16.31 -0.74 8.35
CA ILE A 543 -17.64 -0.09 8.31
C ILE A 543 -17.55 1.24 7.55
N GLY A 544 -16.56 2.07 7.86
CA GLY A 544 -16.33 3.33 7.14
C GLY A 544 -16.09 3.11 5.64
N GLY A 545 -15.27 2.13 5.28
CA GLY A 545 -15.00 1.77 3.89
C GLY A 545 -16.24 1.27 3.14
N LEU A 546 -17.03 0.38 3.75
CA LEU A 546 -18.28 -0.13 3.18
C LEU A 546 -19.30 1.01 2.97
N LEU A 547 -19.48 1.89 3.97
CA LEU A 547 -20.39 3.02 3.87
C LEU A 547 -19.91 4.04 2.83
N ALA A 548 -18.62 4.42 2.84
CA ALA A 548 -18.07 5.36 1.89
C ALA A 548 -18.16 4.83 0.44
N THR A 549 -18.06 3.52 0.25
CA THR A 549 -18.24 2.89 -1.07
C THR A 549 -19.71 2.83 -1.47
N ALA A 550 -20.59 2.37 -0.58
CA ALA A 550 -22.01 2.18 -0.89
C ALA A 550 -22.78 3.51 -1.07
N LEU A 551 -22.37 4.55 -0.33
CA LEU A 551 -23.08 5.84 -0.28
C LEU A 551 -22.34 6.95 -1.04
N ASN A 552 -21.26 6.62 -1.73
CA ASN A 552 -20.53 7.54 -2.58
C ASN A 552 -21.45 8.06 -3.69
N SER A 553 -21.43 9.37 -3.92
CA SER A 553 -22.22 9.99 -4.97
C SER A 553 -21.40 11.01 -5.75
N TYR A 554 -21.70 11.12 -7.04
CA TYR A 554 -21.09 12.06 -7.96
C TYR A 554 -22.18 13.05 -8.43
N MET A 555 -21.88 14.32 -8.29
CA MET A 555 -22.77 15.41 -8.68
C MET A 555 -22.05 16.26 -9.73
N PRO A 556 -22.18 15.94 -11.01
CA PRO A 556 -21.60 16.74 -12.07
C PRO A 556 -22.43 18.02 -12.29
N ILE A 557 -21.74 19.13 -12.51
CA ILE A 557 -22.36 20.42 -12.82
C ILE A 557 -21.71 20.93 -14.09
N ASN A 558 -22.56 21.33 -15.04
CA ASN A 558 -22.08 22.01 -16.22
C ASN A 558 -22.02 23.53 -15.95
N ILE A 559 -20.83 24.09 -16.01
CA ILE A 559 -20.61 25.53 -15.91
C ILE A 559 -20.57 26.04 -17.37
N ALA A 560 -21.72 26.47 -17.87
CA ALA A 560 -21.81 27.10 -19.16
C ALA A 560 -21.52 28.61 -19.00
N SER A 561 -20.54 29.11 -19.78
CA SER A 561 -20.28 30.52 -20.05
C SER A 561 -19.32 31.27 -19.15
N ALA A 562 -18.37 31.95 -19.78
CA ALA A 562 -17.40 32.87 -19.17
C ALA A 562 -18.04 34.14 -18.58
N SER A 563 -19.30 34.41 -18.90
CA SER A 563 -20.02 35.61 -18.41
C SER A 563 -20.46 35.49 -16.94
N ALA A 564 -20.43 34.31 -16.36
CA ALA A 564 -20.90 34.08 -15.01
C ALA A 564 -19.95 33.21 -14.11
N PRO A 565 -18.61 33.33 -14.18
CA PRO A 565 -17.74 32.54 -13.31
C PRO A 565 -17.87 32.90 -11.82
N GLN A 566 -18.65 33.92 -11.50
CA GLN A 566 -18.87 34.38 -10.12
C GLN A 566 -20.25 34.00 -9.57
N GLU A 567 -21.09 33.32 -10.35
CA GLU A 567 -22.39 32.89 -9.89
C GLU A 567 -22.32 31.61 -9.06
N TRP A 568 -23.27 31.52 -8.10
CA TRP A 568 -23.45 30.32 -7.32
C TRP A 568 -24.24 29.28 -8.10
N HIS A 569 -23.61 28.17 -8.43
CA HIS A 569 -24.25 27.03 -9.07
C HIS A 569 -24.83 26.08 -8.04
N ARG A 570 -26.12 25.79 -8.16
CA ARG A 570 -26.78 24.82 -7.27
C ARG A 570 -26.35 23.41 -7.61
N VAL A 571 -25.89 22.67 -6.60
CA VAL A 571 -25.44 21.27 -6.71
C VAL A 571 -26.51 20.33 -6.17
N ALA A 572 -27.07 20.66 -5.01
CA ALA A 572 -28.11 19.92 -4.31
C ALA A 572 -28.95 20.92 -3.49
N ASP A 573 -29.99 20.45 -2.80
CA ASP A 573 -30.95 21.33 -2.12
C ASP A 573 -30.35 22.37 -1.16
N GLN A 574 -29.25 22.04 -0.52
CA GLN A 574 -28.56 22.95 0.41
C GLN A 574 -27.10 23.17 0.07
N MET A 575 -26.68 22.81 -1.15
CA MET A 575 -25.29 22.89 -1.58
C MET A 575 -25.15 23.72 -2.83
N GLN A 576 -24.25 24.70 -2.80
CA GLN A 576 -23.93 25.56 -3.93
C GLN A 576 -22.40 25.66 -4.06
N VAL A 577 -21.91 25.71 -5.30
CA VAL A 577 -20.50 25.91 -5.60
C VAL A 577 -20.31 27.17 -6.43
N ARG A 578 -19.23 27.89 -6.18
CA ARG A 578 -18.79 29.03 -7.00
C ARG A 578 -17.32 28.82 -7.32
N ILE A 579 -16.98 29.00 -8.59
CA ILE A 579 -15.59 28.94 -9.06
C ILE A 579 -15.19 30.35 -9.47
N LEU A 580 -14.15 30.84 -8.84
CA LEU A 580 -13.56 32.14 -9.16
C LEU A 580 -12.60 31.99 -10.35
N PRO A 581 -12.23 33.10 -11.01
CA PRO A 581 -11.34 33.05 -12.16
C PRO A 581 -10.06 32.28 -11.89
N LEU A 582 -9.64 31.49 -12.88
CA LEU A 582 -8.41 30.73 -12.84
C LEU A 582 -7.20 31.67 -12.79
N SER A 583 -6.30 31.44 -11.87
CA SER A 583 -4.97 32.02 -11.88
C SER A 583 -3.99 31.00 -12.43
N SER A 584 -3.01 31.48 -13.20
CA SER A 584 -1.95 30.63 -13.74
C SER A 584 -0.61 31.01 -13.12
N GLU A 585 0.12 30.03 -12.65
CA GLU A 585 1.43 30.19 -12.05
C GLU A 585 2.41 29.18 -12.66
N ALA A 586 3.62 29.65 -12.98
CA ALA A 586 4.70 28.73 -13.32
C ALA A 586 5.23 28.09 -12.03
N ASN A 587 5.23 26.77 -11.97
CA ASN A 587 5.85 26.05 -10.86
C ASN A 587 7.01 25.17 -11.33
N PHE A 588 7.65 24.47 -10.39
CA PHE A 588 8.81 23.63 -10.68
C PHE A 588 8.52 22.41 -11.57
N SER A 589 7.25 22.03 -11.76
CA SER A 589 6.85 20.92 -12.63
C SER A 589 6.29 21.39 -13.99
N GLY A 590 6.19 22.69 -14.21
CA GLY A 590 5.68 23.27 -15.43
C GLY A 590 4.65 24.36 -15.18
N TYR A 591 3.47 24.21 -15.77
CA TYR A 591 2.36 25.15 -15.67
C TYR A 591 1.35 24.66 -14.63
N GLN A 592 0.96 25.53 -13.72
CA GLN A 592 -0.07 25.25 -12.72
C GLN A 592 -1.21 26.25 -12.87
N ALA A 593 -2.43 25.76 -13.07
CA ALA A 593 -3.63 26.54 -12.95
C ALA A 593 -4.28 26.29 -11.58
N VAL A 594 -4.69 27.37 -10.94
CA VAL A 594 -5.33 27.35 -9.62
C VAL A 594 -6.76 27.84 -9.78
N ALA A 595 -7.72 26.97 -9.50
CA ALA A 595 -9.12 27.35 -9.39
C ALA A 595 -9.45 27.65 -7.94
N GLN A 596 -9.82 28.88 -7.64
CA GLN A 596 -10.37 29.23 -6.32
C GLN A 596 -11.82 28.72 -6.30
N VAL A 597 -12.13 27.87 -5.33
CA VAL A 597 -13.42 27.22 -5.18
C VAL A 597 -14.05 27.64 -3.88
N GLU A 598 -15.29 28.07 -3.94
CA GLU A 598 -16.11 28.30 -2.75
C GLU A 598 -17.29 27.33 -2.74
N LEU A 599 -17.42 26.60 -1.66
CA LEU A 599 -18.52 25.68 -1.43
C LEU A 599 -19.40 26.21 -0.29
N ARG A 600 -20.68 26.41 -0.58
CA ARG A 600 -21.70 26.75 0.42
C ARG A 600 -22.48 25.48 0.75
N SER A 601 -22.46 25.07 1.99
CA SER A 601 -23.24 23.93 2.50
C SER A 601 -23.83 24.29 3.83
N GLU A 602 -25.14 24.05 4.01
CA GLU A 602 -25.86 24.34 5.27
C GLU A 602 -25.65 25.78 5.80
N GLY A 603 -25.55 26.74 4.89
CA GLY A 603 -25.35 28.17 5.22
C GLY A 603 -23.90 28.56 5.53
N GLN A 604 -22.96 27.63 5.62
CA GLN A 604 -21.54 27.90 5.78
C GLN A 604 -20.85 27.94 4.42
N VAL A 605 -19.92 28.88 4.26
CA VAL A 605 -19.07 28.98 3.05
C VAL A 605 -17.67 28.56 3.42
N VAL A 606 -17.14 27.57 2.73
CA VAL A 606 -15.75 27.12 2.84
C VAL A 606 -15.05 27.39 1.50
N ALA A 607 -13.94 28.09 1.54
CA ALA A 607 -13.13 28.41 0.38
C ALA A 607 -11.84 27.61 0.36
N GLY A 608 -11.39 27.26 -0.84
CA GLY A 608 -10.13 26.55 -1.05
C GLY A 608 -9.73 26.54 -2.50
N GLN A 609 -8.76 25.71 -2.83
CA GLN A 609 -8.16 25.67 -4.15
C GLN A 609 -8.26 24.26 -4.74
N ALA A 610 -8.69 24.16 -6.00
CA ALA A 610 -8.45 23.00 -6.83
C ALA A 610 -7.25 23.31 -7.73
N LEU A 611 -6.28 22.38 -7.77
CA LEU A 611 -5.06 22.56 -8.53
C LEU A 611 -5.09 21.71 -9.79
N PHE A 612 -4.57 22.31 -10.83
CA PHE A 612 -4.38 21.69 -12.11
C PHE A 612 -2.93 21.90 -12.54
N GLN A 613 -2.19 20.82 -12.69
CA GLN A 613 -0.80 20.87 -13.12
C GLN A 613 -0.67 20.30 -14.52
N ASP A 614 -0.14 21.11 -15.43
CA ASP A 614 0.18 20.68 -16.78
C ASP A 614 1.64 20.22 -16.85
N ARG A 615 1.84 19.07 -17.43
CA ARG A 615 3.17 18.57 -17.73
C ARG A 615 3.56 19.17 -19.07
N ARG A 616 4.54 20.05 -19.07
CA ARG A 616 5.04 20.62 -20.32
C ARG A 616 5.41 19.52 -21.29
N GLU A 617 4.94 19.66 -22.53
CA GLU A 617 5.48 18.89 -23.64
C GLU A 617 7.01 19.03 -23.65
N LEU A 618 7.68 17.92 -23.91
CA LEU A 618 9.13 17.94 -24.08
C LEU A 618 9.49 18.95 -25.16
N PRO A 619 10.54 19.76 -24.96
CA PRO A 619 10.92 20.78 -25.90
C PRO A 619 11.07 20.22 -27.31
N PRO A 620 10.56 20.90 -28.36
CA PRO A 620 10.81 20.52 -29.72
C PRO A 620 12.33 20.50 -29.97
N GLY A 621 12.88 19.37 -30.34
CA GLY A 621 14.34 19.18 -30.47
C GLY A 621 14.87 17.97 -29.74
N TYR A 622 14.08 17.37 -28.91
CA TYR A 622 14.40 16.10 -28.26
C TYR A 622 14.51 15.00 -29.30
N GLN A 623 15.71 14.49 -29.55
CA GLN A 623 15.99 13.46 -30.54
C GLN A 623 16.77 12.30 -29.92
N GLY A 624 16.73 11.15 -30.59
CA GLY A 624 17.51 9.96 -30.20
C GLY A 624 16.99 9.22 -28.97
N PRO A 625 17.87 8.57 -28.17
CA PRO A 625 17.49 7.71 -27.04
C PRO A 625 16.70 8.46 -25.95
N VAL A 626 16.97 9.77 -25.80
CA VAL A 626 16.26 10.61 -24.82
C VAL A 626 14.81 10.79 -25.22
N ARG A 627 14.54 11.07 -26.48
CA ARG A 627 13.18 11.18 -27.01
C ARG A 627 12.43 9.86 -26.82
N GLN A 628 13.07 8.74 -27.18
CA GLN A 628 12.48 7.42 -26.99
C GLN A 628 12.18 7.11 -25.52
N LEU A 629 13.11 7.45 -24.62
CA LEU A 629 12.89 7.27 -23.18
C LEU A 629 11.73 8.13 -22.69
N CYS A 630 11.66 9.39 -23.13
CA CYS A 630 10.59 10.30 -22.75
C CYS A 630 9.24 9.90 -23.37
N GLU A 631 9.23 9.46 -24.63
CA GLU A 631 8.03 8.91 -25.28
C GLU A 631 7.56 7.63 -24.58
N ILE A 632 8.47 6.78 -24.11
CA ILE A 632 8.14 5.59 -23.33
C ILE A 632 7.53 5.98 -21.98
N LEU A 633 8.13 6.96 -21.29
CA LEU A 633 7.61 7.44 -20.02
C LEU A 633 6.26 8.13 -20.19
N ASP A 634 6.11 8.95 -21.22
CA ASP A 634 4.85 9.63 -21.55
C ASP A 634 3.80 8.67 -22.10
N TYR A 635 4.18 7.71 -22.93
CA TYR A 635 3.28 6.65 -23.42
C TYR A 635 2.72 5.81 -22.25
N ARG A 636 3.55 5.47 -21.27
CA ARG A 636 3.11 4.76 -20.08
C ARG A 636 2.17 5.59 -19.23
N TYR A 637 2.45 6.87 -19.10
CA TYR A 637 1.60 7.81 -18.41
C TYR A 637 0.29 8.03 -19.17
N ALA A 638 0.35 8.26 -20.48
CA ALA A 638 -0.79 8.37 -21.37
C ALA A 638 -1.69 7.15 -21.34
N ARG A 639 -1.09 5.97 -21.31
CA ARG A 639 -1.81 4.71 -21.20
C ARG A 639 -2.62 4.57 -19.91
N HIS A 640 -2.27 5.33 -18.86
CA HIS A 640 -2.92 5.25 -17.55
C HIS A 640 -3.97 6.32 -17.30
N VAL A 641 -3.81 7.49 -17.86
CA VAL A 641 -4.64 8.65 -17.53
C VAL A 641 -5.47 9.11 -18.73
N GLY A 642 -5.26 8.53 -19.92
CA GLY A 642 -5.95 8.90 -21.16
C GLY A 642 -5.49 10.23 -21.76
N ASP A 643 -4.94 11.13 -20.92
CA ASP A 643 -4.23 12.33 -21.33
C ASP A 643 -2.99 12.49 -20.45
N PRO A 644 -1.78 12.39 -21.02
CA PRO A 644 -0.53 12.43 -20.25
C PRO A 644 -0.20 13.82 -19.71
N GLY A 645 -1.00 14.80 -20.03
CA GLY A 645 -0.60 16.19 -19.86
C GLY A 645 -0.82 16.75 -18.46
N TYR A 646 -1.65 16.18 -17.59
CA TYR A 646 -2.04 16.89 -16.38
C TYR A 646 -2.32 16.03 -15.15
N VAL A 647 -2.20 16.65 -13.98
CA VAL A 647 -2.56 16.12 -12.67
C VAL A 647 -3.60 17.05 -12.04
N LEU A 648 -4.66 16.47 -11.53
CA LEU A 648 -5.73 17.19 -10.84
C LEU A 648 -5.68 16.92 -9.34
N HIS A 649 -5.70 17.99 -8.55
CA HIS A 649 -5.90 17.93 -7.11
C HIS A 649 -7.23 18.61 -6.76
N PRO A 650 -8.19 17.89 -6.18
CA PRO A 650 -9.49 18.47 -5.84
C PRO A 650 -9.38 19.41 -4.64
N PHE A 651 -10.29 20.34 -4.54
CA PHE A 651 -10.56 21.00 -3.27
C PHE A 651 -11.33 20.02 -2.37
N ILE A 652 -10.79 19.73 -1.18
CA ILE A 652 -11.37 18.76 -0.25
C ILE A 652 -11.86 19.46 1.01
N VAL A 653 -13.13 19.33 1.29
CA VAL A 653 -13.74 19.73 2.56
C VAL A 653 -13.90 18.50 3.45
N ARG A 654 -13.08 18.42 4.50
CA ARG A 654 -13.09 17.32 5.46
C ARG A 654 -14.18 17.50 6.49
N GLY A 655 -14.96 16.46 6.75
CA GLY A 655 -16.01 16.47 7.76
C GLY A 655 -16.12 15.15 8.54
N TRP A 656 -16.77 15.19 9.69
CA TRP A 656 -16.99 13.98 10.50
C TRP A 656 -17.99 13.01 9.83
N ALA A 657 -19.05 13.55 9.26
CA ALA A 657 -20.09 12.76 8.63
C ALA A 657 -19.77 12.43 7.18
N GLN A 658 -19.07 13.32 6.48
CA GLN A 658 -18.74 13.17 5.06
C GLN A 658 -17.58 14.07 4.66
N ASP A 659 -16.78 13.61 3.69
CA ASP A 659 -15.86 14.46 2.96
C ASP A 659 -16.51 14.84 1.62
N LEU A 660 -16.27 16.07 1.18
CA LEU A 660 -16.65 16.58 -0.12
C LEU A 660 -15.40 16.92 -0.93
N GLN A 661 -15.37 16.47 -2.16
CA GLN A 661 -14.29 16.78 -3.11
C GLN A 661 -14.89 17.56 -4.27
N VAL A 662 -14.30 18.70 -4.58
CA VAL A 662 -14.66 19.50 -5.74
C VAL A 662 -13.58 19.36 -6.80
N TRP A 663 -13.89 18.67 -7.86
CA TRP A 663 -13.03 18.44 -9.01
C TRP A 663 -13.33 19.46 -10.07
N VAL A 664 -12.31 20.23 -10.46
CA VAL A 664 -12.38 21.14 -11.60
C VAL A 664 -11.58 20.51 -12.74
N PRO A 665 -12.17 19.66 -13.58
CA PRO A 665 -11.46 19.10 -14.71
C PRO A 665 -11.18 20.25 -15.68
N ALA A 666 -9.92 20.48 -15.97
CA ALA A 666 -9.54 21.41 -17.00
C ALA A 666 -9.77 20.72 -18.35
N SER A 667 -10.76 21.18 -19.09
CA SER A 667 -10.71 20.89 -20.52
C SER A 667 -9.57 21.74 -21.14
N PRO A 668 -8.95 21.29 -22.24
CA PRO A 668 -7.99 22.13 -22.97
C PRO A 668 -8.57 23.51 -23.31
N ARG A 669 -9.89 23.64 -23.39
CA ARG A 669 -10.62 24.91 -23.60
C ARG A 669 -10.59 25.82 -22.37
N LEU A 670 -10.67 25.27 -21.15
CA LEU A 670 -10.51 26.04 -19.91
C LEU A 670 -9.08 26.60 -19.77
N MET A 671 -8.09 25.87 -20.27
CA MET A 671 -6.68 26.30 -20.24
C MET A 671 -6.35 27.40 -21.26
N GLN A 672 -6.96 27.37 -22.45
CA GLN A 672 -6.77 28.41 -23.45
C GLN A 672 -7.22 29.78 -22.97
N VAL A 673 -8.18 29.84 -22.07
CA VAL A 673 -8.68 31.11 -21.50
C VAL A 673 -7.65 31.78 -20.57
N GLY A 674 -6.87 30.99 -19.81
CA GLY A 674 -5.80 31.53 -18.98
C GLY A 674 -4.60 32.10 -19.77
N SER A 675 -4.37 31.60 -20.99
CA SER A 675 -3.25 32.02 -21.84
C SER A 675 -3.57 33.13 -22.85
N GLN A 676 -4.86 33.42 -23.09
CA GLN A 676 -5.33 34.40 -24.08
C GLN A 676 -6.13 35.56 -23.45
N ALA A 677 -5.83 35.94 -22.23
CA ALA A 677 -6.62 36.89 -21.43
C ALA A 677 -6.59 38.36 -21.92
N GLU A 678 -6.18 38.65 -23.14
CA GLU A 678 -6.37 39.97 -23.74
C GLU A 678 -7.27 39.88 -25.01
N GLY A 679 -8.59 39.88 -24.81
CA GLY A 679 -9.51 40.40 -25.83
C GLY A 679 -10.48 39.47 -26.54
N SER A 680 -10.71 38.21 -26.14
CA SER A 680 -11.75 37.39 -26.73
C SER A 680 -12.68 36.75 -25.71
N SER A 681 -13.97 37.09 -25.77
CA SER A 681 -15.06 36.48 -25.02
C SER A 681 -15.32 35.05 -25.56
N HIS A 682 -14.59 34.08 -25.10
CA HIS A 682 -14.87 32.68 -25.42
C HIS A 682 -15.65 32.05 -24.27
N GLU A 683 -16.74 31.40 -24.56
CA GLU A 683 -17.55 30.65 -23.60
C GLU A 683 -16.73 29.54 -22.96
N ILE A 684 -16.54 29.60 -21.64
CA ILE A 684 -15.95 28.53 -20.86
C ILE A 684 -17.03 27.50 -20.62
N GLN A 685 -16.96 26.39 -21.32
CA GLN A 685 -17.76 25.21 -21.01
C GLN A 685 -16.90 24.25 -20.25
N GLY A 686 -17.19 24.01 -18.97
CA GLY A 686 -16.48 23.08 -18.13
C GLY A 686 -17.43 22.28 -17.25
N VAL A 687 -17.08 21.03 -16.98
CA VAL A 687 -17.80 20.19 -16.03
C VAL A 687 -17.04 20.23 -14.72
N VAL A 688 -17.71 20.62 -13.64
CA VAL A 688 -17.22 20.50 -12.28
C VAL A 688 -17.90 19.30 -11.63
N VAL A 689 -17.13 18.44 -11.01
CA VAL A 689 -17.68 17.26 -10.34
C VAL A 689 -17.52 17.40 -8.85
N ILE A 690 -18.63 17.35 -8.13
CA ILE A 690 -18.60 17.25 -6.67
C ILE A 690 -18.81 15.79 -6.29
N ARG A 691 -17.88 15.28 -5.51
CA ARG A 691 -17.90 13.92 -5.03
C ARG A 691 -18.10 13.89 -3.53
N ARG A 692 -18.99 13.04 -3.07
CA ARG A 692 -19.35 12.89 -1.67
C ARG A 692 -18.92 11.54 -1.14
N TYR A 693 -18.21 11.55 -0.01
CA TYR A 693 -17.77 10.34 0.69
C TYR A 693 -18.33 10.32 2.11
N PRO A 694 -19.53 9.74 2.32
CA PRO A 694 -20.09 9.61 3.66
C PRO A 694 -19.26 8.69 4.54
N PHE A 695 -19.09 9.08 5.80
CA PHE A 695 -18.45 8.29 6.86
C PHE A 695 -17.00 7.85 6.62
N VAL A 696 -16.30 8.47 5.69
CA VAL A 696 -14.88 8.16 5.41
C VAL A 696 -13.99 8.45 6.63
N SER A 697 -14.37 9.37 7.51
CA SER A 697 -13.72 9.63 8.80
C SER A 697 -13.57 8.37 9.67
N LEU A 698 -14.52 7.43 9.60
CA LEU A 698 -14.45 6.16 10.31
C LEU A 698 -13.27 5.29 9.82
N VAL A 699 -12.89 5.40 8.54
CA VAL A 699 -11.73 4.69 8.01
C VAL A 699 -10.47 5.19 8.73
N TRP A 700 -10.31 6.51 8.85
CA TRP A 700 -9.14 7.11 9.50
C TRP A 700 -9.07 6.79 10.99
N VAL A 701 -10.20 6.89 11.69
CA VAL A 701 -10.30 6.53 13.11
C VAL A 701 -9.97 5.06 13.31
N GLY A 702 -10.52 4.19 12.46
CA GLY A 702 -10.29 2.75 12.54
C GLY A 702 -8.84 2.36 12.27
N LEU A 703 -8.23 2.87 11.20
CA LEU A 703 -6.82 2.64 10.88
C LEU A 703 -5.88 3.16 11.97
N SER A 704 -6.16 4.35 12.50
CA SER A 704 -5.40 4.92 13.62
C SER A 704 -5.50 4.04 14.87
N ALA A 705 -6.68 3.54 15.19
CA ALA A 705 -6.89 2.63 16.30
C ALA A 705 -6.13 1.29 16.11
N MET A 706 -6.11 0.75 14.88
CA MET A 706 -5.32 -0.45 14.56
C MET A 706 -3.83 -0.21 14.82
N VAL A 707 -3.28 0.88 14.29
CA VAL A 707 -1.86 1.23 14.43
C VAL A 707 -1.50 1.44 15.91
N LEU A 708 -2.29 2.23 16.64
CA LEU A 708 -2.08 2.47 18.07
C LEU A 708 -2.18 1.18 18.89
N GLY A 709 -3.15 0.33 18.59
CA GLY A 709 -3.29 -0.97 19.24
C GLY A 709 -2.08 -1.89 18.99
N MET A 710 -1.56 -1.91 17.77
CA MET A 710 -0.36 -2.69 17.44
C MET A 710 0.90 -2.17 18.12
N LEU A 711 1.07 -0.84 18.22
CA LEU A 711 2.17 -0.21 18.94
C LEU A 711 2.11 -0.49 20.45
N ALA A 712 0.91 -0.46 21.02
CA ALA A 712 0.68 -0.73 22.44
C ALA A 712 0.83 -2.22 22.82
N MET A 713 0.87 -3.14 21.85
CA MET A 713 1.04 -4.57 22.12
C MET A 713 2.40 -4.84 22.76
N PRO A 714 2.47 -5.50 23.93
CA PRO A 714 3.74 -5.79 24.58
C PRO A 714 4.61 -6.68 23.68
N GLY A 715 5.90 -6.34 23.63
CA GLY A 715 6.90 -7.16 22.96
C GLY A 715 7.07 -8.51 23.69
N HIS A 716 7.43 -9.56 22.95
CA HIS A 716 7.68 -10.91 23.51
C HIS A 716 8.96 -10.98 24.37
N GLY A 717 9.40 -9.85 24.93
CA GLY A 717 10.75 -9.69 25.46
C GLY A 717 10.99 -10.14 26.91
N HIS A 718 10.00 -10.54 27.73
CA HIS A 718 10.28 -10.83 29.15
C HIS A 718 9.53 -12.01 29.78
N ALA A 719 8.73 -12.78 29.08
CA ALA A 719 7.92 -13.85 29.70
C ALA A 719 8.56 -15.26 29.72
N SER A 720 9.82 -15.44 29.36
CA SER A 720 10.41 -16.79 29.24
C SER A 720 11.80 -16.97 29.85
N ARG A 721 12.15 -16.24 30.95
CA ARG A 721 13.34 -16.61 31.74
C ARG A 721 13.09 -17.79 32.67
N ASN A 722 11.86 -18.25 32.85
CA ASN A 722 11.47 -19.29 33.78
C ASN A 722 10.92 -20.59 33.17
N GLU A 723 11.10 -20.82 31.88
CA GLU A 723 10.87 -22.17 31.35
C GLU A 723 12.18 -22.94 31.45
N THR A 724 12.34 -23.66 32.55
CA THR A 724 13.32 -24.74 32.72
C THR A 724 13.25 -25.69 31.53
N PRO A 725 14.38 -26.11 30.95
CA PRO A 725 14.38 -27.15 29.92
C PRO A 725 13.80 -28.42 30.54
N VAL A 726 12.67 -28.87 29.97
CA VAL A 726 12.20 -30.23 30.28
C VAL A 726 13.29 -31.17 29.85
N SER A 727 13.96 -31.76 30.86
CA SER A 727 14.94 -32.82 30.71
C SER A 727 14.39 -33.91 29.82
N GLN A 728 15.12 -34.22 28.76
CA GLN A 728 14.89 -35.42 27.96
C GLN A 728 15.10 -36.63 28.87
N SER A 729 14.04 -37.37 29.17
CA SER A 729 14.08 -38.74 29.62
C SER A 729 13.17 -39.59 28.72
#